data_eabfad9793db413974e17c8a961b77ce
#
_entry.id   eabfad9793db413974e17c8a961b77ce
#
_cell.length_a   1.000
_cell.length_b   1.000
_cell.length_c   1.000
_cell.angle_alpha   90.00
_cell.angle_beta   90.00
_cell.angle_gamma   90.00
#
_symmetry.space_group_name_H-M   'P 1'
#
loop_
_entity.id
_entity.type
_entity.pdbx_description
1 polymer ?
#
loop_
_entity_poly.entity_id
_entity_poly.type
_entity_poly.pdbx_seq_one_letter_code
_entity_poly.pdbx_strand_id
1 'polypeptide(L)'
;MLAIDLMEEMAWDDFLSKVSDNSYRLNNNGQVMEGRFQRKPNGKNTFTPDDGSTPLFVAERNSMSALSGDRVKVSVMARRQNHIKEAQVIEVLEHAKDTFVGKLRVEKELAFLVTPGSLYTSDIIIPKKKLKGGKTGDKAVVKITQWPDSDHKNIMGEVVDVLGPTGDNDVEMNTILAQYGLPYKYPKNVEEAADKITGEITPEDEAEREDFRQTFTCTIDPHDAKDFDDALSIKQLGKGLWEVGVHIADVSHYVKEGSIIDREAVKRATSIYLVDRTIPMLPERLCNFICSLRPDEDKLAFSVVFNLNDDAEVKDFRIVHTIIRSNRRYCYEEVQELLEQNGVVDGTGQPAPAPGPKGYKGENADLLIQLDRLAKKLREQRFKNGAVKFDREELRFDIDEKGHPTRCYFKRSKDANKLIEEFMLLANRTVAESVGKVKKGKTAKTLPYRIHDNPDPQKLETLREFVVKFGYKMKTQGTKGATARALNKLMDACEGKPEGNVIQLVALRAMMKAKYSIHNIGHFGLAFDYYTHFTSPIRRYPDTMVHRLITRYQQGGRSANKDHYEELCEHCSDMEQVAANAERDSIKYKMVEFMGDHLGEEFDAHISGIQSFGIYCEIDENHCEGMVPMRDLDDDYYDFDERNYCLVGRRRHNRYQLGDPIRIKVARVNLEKKQLDFTIISNNGDKTKKKTEKEDGAKDGEKPKGSKSSKGKRKR
;
A
#
# COMPACT_ATOMS: atom_id res chain seq x y z
N MET A 1 -46.02 -32.21 -11.03
CA MET A 1 -44.92 -32.50 -10.11
C MET A 1 -43.90 -31.34 -10.09
N LEU A 2 -43.16 -31.02 -11.14
CA LEU A 2 -42.15 -29.96 -11.14
C LEU A 2 -42.62 -28.57 -10.67
N ALA A 3 -43.85 -28.15 -10.96
CA ALA A 3 -44.36 -26.84 -10.57
C ALA A 3 -44.72 -26.78 -9.06
N ILE A 4 -45.20 -27.88 -8.50
CA ILE A 4 -45.54 -27.97 -7.07
C ILE A 4 -44.25 -28.01 -6.24
N ASP A 5 -43.30 -28.81 -6.67
CA ASP A 5 -41.99 -28.90 -6.02
C ASP A 5 -41.28 -27.54 -5.98
N LEU A 6 -41.36 -26.75 -7.07
CA LEU A 6 -40.85 -25.38 -7.13
C LEU A 6 -41.61 -24.44 -6.19
N MET A 7 -42.93 -24.55 -6.10
CA MET A 7 -43.72 -23.72 -5.17
C MET A 7 -43.45 -24.09 -3.70
N GLU A 8 -43.18 -25.37 -3.40
CA GLU A 8 -42.77 -25.79 -2.05
C GLU A 8 -41.40 -25.27 -1.69
N GLU A 9 -40.43 -25.30 -2.63
CA GLU A 9 -39.09 -24.68 -2.45
C GLU A 9 -39.21 -23.17 -2.24
N MET A 10 -40.07 -22.47 -3.01
CA MET A 10 -40.34 -21.05 -2.83
C MET A 10 -41.05 -20.73 -1.51
N ALA A 11 -41.86 -21.65 -0.98
CA ALA A 11 -42.48 -21.50 0.33
C ALA A 11 -41.49 -21.76 1.47
N TRP A 12 -40.54 -22.66 1.29
CA TRP A 12 -39.45 -22.90 2.23
C TRP A 12 -38.51 -21.66 2.35
N ASP A 13 -38.33 -20.95 1.24
CA ASP A 13 -37.53 -19.72 1.18
C ASP A 13 -38.33 -18.44 1.52
N ASP A 14 -39.53 -18.56 2.13
CA ASP A 14 -40.45 -17.48 2.52
C ASP A 14 -40.97 -16.58 1.38
N PHE A 15 -40.83 -16.98 0.12
CA PHE A 15 -41.43 -16.26 -1.02
C PHE A 15 -42.92 -16.54 -1.20
N LEU A 16 -43.34 -17.71 -0.79
CA LEU A 16 -44.76 -18.11 -0.83
C LEU A 16 -45.19 -18.57 0.56
N SER A 17 -46.46 -18.29 0.92
CA SER A 17 -47.12 -18.94 2.04
C SER A 17 -48.01 -20.04 1.52
N LYS A 18 -47.85 -21.26 2.01
CA LYS A 18 -48.78 -22.37 1.70
C LYS A 18 -50.12 -22.11 2.38
N VAL A 19 -51.20 -21.91 1.59
CA VAL A 19 -52.54 -21.61 2.09
C VAL A 19 -53.35 -22.90 2.25
N SER A 20 -53.15 -23.86 1.36
CA SER A 20 -53.74 -25.21 1.40
C SER A 20 -52.92 -26.14 0.52
N ASP A 21 -53.28 -27.45 0.46
CA ASP A 21 -52.63 -28.37 -0.46
C ASP A 21 -52.75 -27.85 -1.91
N ASN A 22 -51.57 -27.65 -2.55
CA ASN A 22 -51.41 -27.09 -3.89
C ASN A 22 -51.89 -25.63 -4.08
N SER A 23 -52.09 -24.86 -3.00
CA SER A 23 -52.43 -23.44 -3.06
C SER A 23 -51.42 -22.60 -2.30
N TYR A 24 -50.80 -21.66 -3.01
CA TYR A 24 -49.76 -20.80 -2.46
C TYR A 24 -50.14 -19.34 -2.70
N ARG A 25 -49.80 -18.48 -1.74
CA ARG A 25 -49.95 -17.03 -1.82
C ARG A 25 -48.58 -16.41 -1.86
N LEU A 26 -48.36 -15.47 -2.76
CA LEU A 26 -47.12 -14.67 -2.78
C LEU A 26 -47.00 -13.90 -1.45
N ASN A 27 -45.91 -14.12 -0.75
CA ASN A 27 -45.54 -13.27 0.38
C ASN A 27 -45.07 -11.94 -0.18
N ASN A 28 -45.87 -10.89 -0.02
CA ASN A 28 -45.49 -9.52 -0.42
C ASN A 28 -44.32 -8.96 0.38
N ASN A 29 -43.85 -9.69 1.39
CA ASN A 29 -42.61 -9.41 2.11
C ASN A 29 -41.47 -10.25 1.51
N GLY A 30 -41.10 -9.99 0.24
CA GLY A 30 -39.78 -10.40 -0.23
C GLY A 30 -38.74 -9.92 0.81
N GLN A 31 -37.85 -10.80 1.24
CA GLN A 31 -36.83 -10.47 2.24
C GLN A 31 -36.10 -9.21 1.75
N VAL A 32 -36.38 -8.07 2.39
CA VAL A 32 -35.77 -6.78 2.05
C VAL A 32 -34.56 -6.60 2.96
N MET A 33 -33.42 -6.27 2.39
CA MET A 33 -32.17 -6.10 3.11
C MET A 33 -31.54 -4.77 2.74
N GLU A 34 -30.83 -4.15 3.68
CA GLU A 34 -30.01 -2.98 3.46
C GLU A 34 -28.54 -3.35 3.53
N GLY A 35 -27.72 -2.67 2.74
CA GLY A 35 -26.29 -2.95 2.71
C GLY A 35 -25.56 -2.21 1.59
N ARG A 36 -24.32 -2.61 1.35
CA ARG A 36 -23.45 -1.96 0.37
C ARG A 36 -23.42 -2.71 -0.95
N PHE A 37 -23.55 -1.95 -2.04
CA PHE A 37 -23.49 -2.44 -3.41
C PHE A 37 -22.08 -2.28 -3.98
N GLN A 38 -21.62 -3.29 -4.72
CA GLN A 38 -20.35 -3.25 -5.44
C GLN A 38 -20.53 -3.69 -6.88
N ARG A 39 -20.28 -2.78 -7.81
CA ARG A 39 -20.32 -3.04 -9.25
C ARG A 39 -19.03 -3.72 -9.70
N LYS A 40 -19.14 -4.72 -10.58
CA LYS A 40 -17.99 -5.43 -11.17
C LYS A 40 -17.99 -5.28 -12.69
N PRO A 41 -16.81 -5.17 -13.33
CA PRO A 41 -16.71 -4.99 -14.78
C PRO A 41 -17.38 -6.09 -15.62
N ASN A 42 -17.52 -7.30 -15.06
CA ASN A 42 -18.16 -8.44 -15.71
C ASN A 42 -19.70 -8.48 -15.52
N GLY A 43 -20.30 -7.44 -14.93
CA GLY A 43 -21.75 -7.36 -14.63
C GLY A 43 -22.24 -8.30 -13.54
N LYS A 44 -21.34 -9.05 -12.89
CA LYS A 44 -21.66 -9.89 -11.72
C LYS A 44 -21.46 -9.08 -10.44
N ASN A 45 -22.38 -8.15 -10.19
CA ASN A 45 -22.29 -7.25 -9.05
C ASN A 45 -22.56 -7.97 -7.73
N THR A 46 -22.10 -7.41 -6.63
CA THR A 46 -22.23 -8.00 -5.30
C THR A 46 -22.93 -7.01 -4.36
N PHE A 47 -23.85 -7.51 -3.57
CA PHE A 47 -24.48 -6.80 -2.47
C PHE A 47 -24.02 -7.43 -1.15
N THR A 48 -23.49 -6.62 -0.24
CA THR A 48 -23.05 -7.07 1.09
C THR A 48 -24.01 -6.50 2.13
N PRO A 49 -24.80 -7.34 2.80
CA PRO A 49 -25.77 -6.91 3.82
C PRO A 49 -25.08 -6.29 5.05
N ASP A 50 -25.74 -5.29 5.66
CA ASP A 50 -25.25 -4.63 6.89
C ASP A 50 -25.33 -5.56 8.11
N ASP A 51 -26.16 -6.61 8.09
CA ASP A 51 -26.31 -7.60 9.16
C ASP A 51 -25.19 -8.67 9.21
N GLY A 52 -24.22 -8.59 8.29
CA GLY A 52 -23.10 -9.53 8.22
C GLY A 52 -23.43 -10.88 7.58
N SER A 53 -24.63 -11.04 7.00
CA SER A 53 -25.00 -12.24 6.26
C SER A 53 -24.19 -12.38 4.96
N THR A 54 -24.28 -13.56 4.31
CA THR A 54 -23.50 -13.85 3.10
C THR A 54 -23.84 -12.89 1.96
N PRO A 55 -22.83 -12.37 1.24
CA PRO A 55 -23.05 -11.48 0.09
C PRO A 55 -23.95 -12.11 -0.98
N LEU A 56 -24.82 -11.31 -1.57
CA LEU A 56 -25.76 -11.71 -2.60
C LEU A 56 -25.28 -11.23 -3.98
N PHE A 57 -25.62 -12.00 -5.01
CA PHE A 57 -25.39 -11.63 -6.40
C PHE A 57 -26.47 -10.66 -6.89
N VAL A 58 -26.07 -9.61 -7.63
CA VAL A 58 -26.98 -8.67 -8.29
C VAL A 58 -26.61 -8.58 -9.77
N ALA A 59 -27.50 -9.06 -10.63
CA ALA A 59 -27.29 -8.94 -12.08
C ALA A 59 -27.31 -7.46 -12.50
N GLU A 60 -26.59 -7.11 -13.57
CA GLU A 60 -26.50 -5.72 -14.07
C GLU A 60 -27.88 -5.09 -14.31
N ARG A 61 -28.81 -5.85 -14.91
CA ARG A 61 -30.19 -5.40 -15.15
C ARG A 61 -31.00 -5.12 -13.88
N ASN A 62 -30.56 -5.66 -12.74
CA ASN A 62 -31.23 -5.54 -11.44
C ASN A 62 -30.52 -4.53 -10.52
N SER A 63 -29.52 -3.80 -11.01
CA SER A 63 -28.69 -2.89 -10.21
C SER A 63 -29.21 -1.46 -10.16
N MET A 64 -30.27 -1.13 -10.87
CA MET A 64 -30.73 0.27 -11.06
C MET A 64 -29.55 1.18 -11.45
N SER A 65 -29.49 2.39 -10.85
CA SER A 65 -28.41 3.36 -10.98
C SER A 65 -27.34 3.26 -9.88
N ALA A 66 -27.36 2.18 -9.08
CA ALA A 66 -26.43 2.02 -7.97
C ALA A 66 -24.99 1.93 -8.43
N LEU A 67 -24.10 2.58 -7.69
CA LEU A 67 -22.65 2.61 -7.90
C LEU A 67 -21.90 1.80 -6.84
N SER A 68 -20.65 1.50 -7.12
CA SER A 68 -19.81 0.83 -6.12
C SER A 68 -19.65 1.70 -4.87
N GLY A 69 -19.99 1.12 -3.73
CA GLY A 69 -19.97 1.77 -2.41
C GLY A 69 -21.32 2.32 -1.96
N ASP A 70 -22.31 2.45 -2.85
CA ASP A 70 -23.64 2.95 -2.50
C ASP A 70 -24.30 2.05 -1.44
N ARG A 71 -24.99 2.69 -0.50
CA ARG A 71 -25.88 2.01 0.41
C ARG A 71 -27.24 1.85 -0.27
N VAL A 72 -27.65 0.61 -0.42
CA VAL A 72 -28.84 0.28 -1.18
C VAL A 72 -29.77 -0.63 -0.38
N LYS A 73 -31.05 -0.57 -0.75
CA LYS A 73 -32.07 -1.49 -0.31
C LYS A 73 -32.34 -2.47 -1.43
N VAL A 74 -32.27 -3.76 -1.13
CA VAL A 74 -32.50 -4.82 -2.11
C VAL A 74 -33.67 -5.69 -1.72
N SER A 75 -34.35 -6.26 -2.71
CA SER A 75 -35.29 -7.35 -2.55
C SER A 75 -34.59 -8.64 -2.98
N VAL A 76 -34.62 -9.65 -2.11
CA VAL A 76 -34.05 -10.96 -2.42
C VAL A 76 -35.00 -11.69 -3.36
N MET A 77 -34.49 -12.17 -4.49
CA MET A 77 -35.28 -12.86 -5.50
C MET A 77 -35.43 -14.35 -5.17
N ALA A 78 -36.54 -14.94 -5.58
CA ALA A 78 -36.76 -16.38 -5.43
C ALA A 78 -35.63 -17.19 -6.10
N ARG A 79 -35.10 -18.17 -5.40
CA ARG A 79 -34.04 -19.05 -5.88
C ARG A 79 -34.62 -19.99 -6.97
N ARG A 80 -33.93 -20.03 -8.13
CA ARG A 80 -34.17 -21.10 -9.10
C ARG A 80 -33.25 -22.29 -8.75
N GLN A 81 -33.78 -23.49 -8.93
CA GLN A 81 -33.04 -24.75 -8.69
C GLN A 81 -31.63 -24.68 -9.30
N ASN A 82 -30.60 -24.92 -8.52
CA ASN A 82 -29.17 -24.84 -8.89
C ASN A 82 -28.62 -23.45 -9.23
N HIS A 83 -29.25 -22.34 -8.86
CA HIS A 83 -28.76 -20.99 -9.05
C HIS A 83 -28.36 -20.33 -7.72
N ILE A 84 -27.39 -19.39 -7.80
CA ILE A 84 -26.97 -18.55 -6.66
C ILE A 84 -28.16 -17.65 -6.27
N LYS A 85 -28.36 -17.38 -4.97
CA LYS A 85 -29.36 -16.38 -4.52
C LYS A 85 -29.05 -15.03 -5.19
N GLU A 86 -30.06 -14.47 -5.85
CA GLU A 86 -29.97 -13.18 -6.53
C GLU A 86 -30.76 -12.12 -5.75
N ALA A 87 -30.33 -10.87 -5.84
CA ALA A 87 -31.06 -9.73 -5.31
C ALA A 87 -31.28 -8.68 -6.40
N GLN A 88 -32.33 -7.87 -6.22
CA GLN A 88 -32.62 -6.70 -7.05
C GLN A 88 -32.55 -5.45 -6.19
N VAL A 89 -31.81 -4.43 -6.63
CA VAL A 89 -31.83 -3.10 -6.01
C VAL A 89 -33.22 -2.49 -6.25
N ILE A 90 -33.88 -2.10 -5.19
CA ILE A 90 -35.19 -1.45 -5.22
C ILE A 90 -35.12 0.03 -4.88
N GLU A 91 -34.05 0.45 -4.18
CA GLU A 91 -33.82 1.82 -3.78
C GLU A 91 -32.34 2.07 -3.52
N VAL A 92 -31.81 3.22 -3.92
CA VAL A 92 -30.50 3.71 -3.50
C VAL A 92 -30.73 4.64 -2.32
N LEU A 93 -30.30 4.22 -1.13
CA LEU A 93 -30.51 4.97 0.11
C LEU A 93 -29.51 6.12 0.25
N GLU A 94 -28.26 5.86 -0.14
CA GLU A 94 -27.16 6.83 -0.05
C GLU A 94 -26.14 6.53 -1.14
N HIS A 95 -25.75 7.56 -1.88
CA HIS A 95 -24.66 7.47 -2.84
C HIS A 95 -23.31 7.64 -2.15
N ALA A 96 -22.40 6.73 -2.39
CA ALA A 96 -21.04 6.79 -1.83
C ALA A 96 -20.24 8.00 -2.37
N LYS A 97 -20.56 8.45 -3.58
CA LYS A 97 -19.90 9.59 -4.25
C LYS A 97 -20.93 10.39 -5.02
N ASP A 98 -20.81 11.71 -4.94
CA ASP A 98 -21.58 12.66 -5.74
C ASP A 98 -20.71 13.40 -6.78
N THR A 99 -19.40 13.11 -6.78
CA THR A 99 -18.41 13.83 -7.59
C THR A 99 -17.64 12.85 -8.46
N PHE A 100 -17.51 13.16 -9.75
CA PHE A 100 -16.89 12.32 -10.77
C PHE A 100 -15.88 13.11 -11.59
N VAL A 101 -14.86 12.42 -12.08
CA VAL A 101 -13.83 12.98 -12.93
C VAL A 101 -13.84 12.27 -14.27
N GLY A 102 -13.72 13.01 -15.35
CA GLY A 102 -13.72 12.48 -16.70
C GLY A 102 -13.34 13.54 -17.72
N LYS A 103 -13.46 13.17 -19.00
CA LYS A 103 -13.15 14.03 -20.14
C LYS A 103 -14.42 14.74 -20.62
N LEU A 104 -14.34 16.03 -20.84
CA LEU A 104 -15.45 16.80 -21.38
C LEU A 104 -15.59 16.59 -22.88
N ARG A 105 -16.84 16.40 -23.32
CA ARG A 105 -17.27 16.46 -24.72
C ARG A 105 -18.35 17.53 -24.81
N VAL A 106 -18.01 18.66 -25.41
CA VAL A 106 -18.90 19.84 -25.53
C VAL A 106 -19.58 19.83 -26.89
N GLU A 107 -20.91 19.88 -26.88
CA GLU A 107 -21.77 19.99 -28.06
C GLU A 107 -22.48 21.36 -28.08
N LYS A 108 -23.36 21.60 -29.08
CA LYS A 108 -23.98 22.91 -29.29
C LYS A 108 -24.75 23.42 -28.07
N GLU A 109 -25.56 22.60 -27.43
CA GLU A 109 -26.47 22.99 -26.34
C GLU A 109 -26.08 22.37 -24.96
N LEU A 110 -25.42 21.23 -25.00
CA LEU A 110 -25.08 20.43 -23.81
C LEU A 110 -23.59 20.02 -23.84
N ALA A 111 -23.08 19.64 -22.70
CA ALA A 111 -21.81 18.97 -22.60
C ALA A 111 -22.00 17.64 -21.86
N PHE A 112 -21.06 16.74 -22.04
CA PHE A 112 -21.05 15.43 -21.44
C PHE A 112 -19.72 15.20 -20.72
N LEU A 113 -19.77 14.63 -19.54
CA LEU A 113 -18.60 14.06 -18.90
C LEU A 113 -18.51 12.59 -19.27
N VAL A 114 -17.49 12.24 -20.03
CA VAL A 114 -17.14 10.84 -20.35
C VAL A 114 -16.23 10.33 -19.26
N THR A 115 -16.71 9.40 -18.43
CA THR A 115 -15.92 8.79 -17.36
C THR A 115 -15.14 7.59 -17.89
N PRO A 116 -13.86 7.40 -17.49
CA PRO A 116 -13.11 6.21 -17.88
C PRO A 116 -13.68 4.97 -17.19
N GLY A 117 -13.95 3.92 -17.98
CA GLY A 117 -14.44 2.63 -17.50
C GLY A 117 -15.96 2.50 -17.45
N SER A 118 -16.43 1.29 -17.11
CA SER A 118 -17.85 0.92 -17.04
C SER A 118 -18.55 1.35 -15.74
N LEU A 119 -18.13 2.43 -15.11
CA LEU A 119 -18.76 2.93 -13.88
C LEU A 119 -20.22 3.35 -14.11
N TYR A 120 -20.52 3.87 -15.31
CA TYR A 120 -21.85 4.16 -15.80
C TYR A 120 -22.05 3.68 -17.22
N THR A 121 -23.27 3.27 -17.55
CA THR A 121 -23.69 2.97 -18.90
C THR A 121 -24.01 4.21 -19.73
N SER A 122 -24.02 5.41 -19.12
CA SER A 122 -24.33 6.69 -19.77
C SER A 122 -23.42 7.82 -19.27
N ASP A 123 -23.08 8.74 -20.17
CA ASP A 123 -22.34 9.96 -19.85
C ASP A 123 -23.16 10.88 -18.96
N ILE A 124 -22.50 11.66 -18.08
CA ILE A 124 -23.15 12.65 -17.23
C ILE A 124 -23.42 13.91 -18.05
N ILE A 125 -24.67 14.35 -18.11
CA ILE A 125 -25.10 15.51 -18.87
C ILE A 125 -24.81 16.79 -18.06
N ILE A 126 -24.19 17.77 -18.70
CA ILE A 126 -23.84 19.06 -18.10
C ILE A 126 -24.50 20.17 -18.93
N PRO A 127 -25.41 20.97 -18.33
CA PRO A 127 -25.92 22.18 -18.98
C PRO A 127 -24.79 23.15 -19.29
N LYS A 128 -24.79 23.78 -20.46
CA LYS A 128 -23.71 24.67 -20.92
C LYS A 128 -23.41 25.83 -19.95
N LYS A 129 -24.43 26.34 -19.25
CA LYS A 129 -24.28 27.37 -18.22
C LYS A 129 -23.47 26.91 -16.99
N LYS A 130 -23.34 25.57 -16.78
CA LYS A 130 -22.66 24.97 -15.63
C LYS A 130 -21.28 24.40 -16.02
N LEU A 131 -20.75 24.74 -17.19
CA LEU A 131 -19.52 24.18 -17.75
C LEU A 131 -18.24 24.87 -17.22
N LYS A 132 -18.35 26.02 -16.56
CA LYS A 132 -17.22 26.82 -16.02
C LYS A 132 -16.06 27.05 -17.01
N GLY A 133 -16.37 27.21 -18.31
CA GLY A 133 -15.37 27.47 -19.34
C GLY A 133 -14.60 26.24 -19.86
N GLY A 134 -14.93 25.04 -19.42
CA GLY A 134 -14.33 23.79 -19.90
C GLY A 134 -14.56 23.58 -21.40
N LYS A 135 -13.59 22.95 -22.07
CA LYS A 135 -13.58 22.70 -23.52
C LYS A 135 -13.61 21.20 -23.79
N THR A 136 -13.98 20.83 -25.02
CA THR A 136 -13.85 19.43 -25.45
C THR A 136 -12.39 18.99 -25.34
N GLY A 137 -12.17 17.86 -24.67
CA GLY A 137 -10.84 17.33 -24.43
C GLY A 137 -10.26 17.66 -23.06
N ASP A 138 -10.83 18.62 -22.33
CA ASP A 138 -10.41 18.92 -20.95
C ASP A 138 -10.89 17.82 -20.01
N LYS A 139 -10.09 17.56 -18.99
CA LYS A 139 -10.53 16.82 -17.80
C LYS A 139 -11.18 17.77 -16.80
N ALA A 140 -12.28 17.32 -16.20
CA ALA A 140 -13.03 18.12 -15.25
C ALA A 140 -13.57 17.27 -14.12
N VAL A 141 -13.74 17.93 -12.96
CA VAL A 141 -14.44 17.41 -11.80
C VAL A 141 -15.88 17.87 -11.87
N VAL A 142 -16.83 16.95 -11.87
CA VAL A 142 -18.26 17.21 -12.00
C VAL A 142 -18.99 16.67 -10.78
N LYS A 143 -19.81 17.52 -10.16
CA LYS A 143 -20.72 17.14 -9.09
C LYS A 143 -22.08 16.82 -9.67
N ILE A 144 -22.67 15.69 -9.25
CA ILE A 144 -24.03 15.32 -9.63
C ILE A 144 -25.02 16.27 -8.96
N THR A 145 -25.92 16.83 -9.76
CA THR A 145 -27.00 17.69 -9.31
C THR A 145 -28.37 17.01 -9.37
N GLN A 146 -28.47 15.95 -10.18
CA GLN A 146 -29.67 15.16 -10.31
C GLN A 146 -29.33 13.71 -10.67
N TRP A 147 -29.81 12.79 -9.85
CA TRP A 147 -29.74 11.35 -10.09
C TRP A 147 -30.93 10.88 -10.93
N PRO A 148 -30.82 9.74 -11.64
CA PRO A 148 -31.96 9.16 -12.35
C PRO A 148 -33.07 8.78 -11.38
N ASP A 149 -34.29 9.16 -11.70
CA ASP A 149 -35.52 8.77 -11.00
C ASP A 149 -36.60 8.30 -11.99
N SER A 150 -37.87 8.15 -11.52
CA SER A 150 -39.01 7.75 -12.36
C SER A 150 -39.26 8.75 -13.51
N ASP A 151 -38.98 10.02 -13.28
CA ASP A 151 -39.34 11.10 -14.18
C ASP A 151 -38.14 11.55 -15.04
N HIS A 152 -36.93 11.32 -14.55
CA HIS A 152 -35.67 11.71 -15.19
C HIS A 152 -34.75 10.50 -15.35
N LYS A 153 -34.54 10.07 -16.58
CA LYS A 153 -33.71 8.92 -16.92
C LYS A 153 -32.20 9.22 -16.96
N ASN A 154 -31.82 10.49 -17.07
CA ASN A 154 -30.45 10.91 -17.27
C ASN A 154 -29.84 11.50 -16.01
N ILE A 155 -28.55 11.25 -15.81
CA ILE A 155 -27.77 11.88 -14.74
C ILE A 155 -27.39 13.27 -15.21
N MET A 156 -27.60 14.27 -14.34
CA MET A 156 -27.16 15.63 -14.60
C MET A 156 -26.14 16.08 -13.56
N GLY A 157 -25.17 16.87 -14.02
CA GLY A 157 -24.11 17.40 -13.15
C GLY A 157 -23.73 18.85 -13.49
N GLU A 158 -22.85 19.39 -12.64
CA GLU A 158 -22.21 20.67 -12.87
C GLU A 158 -20.70 20.55 -12.67
N VAL A 159 -19.93 21.25 -13.49
CA VAL A 159 -18.48 21.31 -13.34
C VAL A 159 -18.13 22.03 -12.04
N VAL A 160 -17.37 21.36 -11.18
CA VAL A 160 -16.81 21.93 -9.96
C VAL A 160 -15.48 22.61 -10.26
N ASP A 161 -14.61 21.89 -10.97
CA ASP A 161 -13.29 22.39 -11.37
C ASP A 161 -12.91 21.85 -12.75
N VAL A 162 -12.22 22.65 -13.57
CA VAL A 162 -11.63 22.24 -14.84
C VAL A 162 -10.15 22.03 -14.59
N LEU A 163 -9.70 20.78 -14.71
CA LEU A 163 -8.31 20.41 -14.42
C LEU A 163 -7.36 20.83 -15.56
N GLY A 164 -7.83 20.78 -16.82
CA GLY A 164 -7.05 21.16 -18.00
C GLY A 164 -7.08 20.10 -19.10
N PRO A 165 -6.23 20.25 -20.13
CA PRO A 165 -6.20 19.36 -21.29
C PRO A 165 -5.68 17.97 -20.97
N THR A 166 -6.31 16.95 -21.52
CA THR A 166 -5.88 15.54 -21.38
C THR A 166 -4.44 15.36 -21.90
N GLY A 167 -3.61 14.63 -21.14
CA GLY A 167 -2.21 14.32 -21.48
C GLY A 167 -1.18 15.29 -20.87
N ASP A 168 -1.63 16.35 -20.22
CA ASP A 168 -0.77 17.19 -19.39
C ASP A 168 -0.50 16.46 -18.06
N ASN A 169 0.76 16.39 -17.61
CA ASN A 169 1.15 15.65 -16.42
C ASN A 169 0.45 16.14 -15.16
N ASP A 170 0.37 17.46 -14.97
CA ASP A 170 -0.31 18.04 -13.80
C ASP A 170 -1.79 17.69 -13.78
N VAL A 171 -2.42 17.74 -14.96
CA VAL A 171 -3.83 17.40 -15.14
C VAL A 171 -4.06 15.91 -14.83
N GLU A 172 -3.17 15.01 -15.28
CA GLU A 172 -3.31 13.58 -15.04
C GLU A 172 -3.12 13.24 -13.55
N MET A 173 -2.13 13.81 -12.87
CA MET A 173 -1.91 13.61 -11.43
C MET A 173 -3.07 14.18 -10.60
N ASN A 174 -3.55 15.40 -10.91
CA ASN A 174 -4.73 15.99 -10.26
C ASN A 174 -6.00 15.17 -10.55
N THR A 175 -6.11 14.56 -11.74
CA THR A 175 -7.20 13.63 -12.07
C THR A 175 -7.19 12.41 -11.16
N ILE A 176 -6.03 11.81 -10.91
CA ILE A 176 -5.90 10.67 -9.98
C ILE A 176 -6.37 11.09 -8.59
N LEU A 177 -5.86 12.20 -8.06
CA LEU A 177 -6.27 12.70 -6.73
C LEU A 177 -7.79 12.92 -6.65
N ALA A 178 -8.36 13.60 -7.63
CA ALA A 178 -9.79 13.89 -7.68
C ALA A 178 -10.67 12.62 -7.82
N GLN A 179 -10.21 11.59 -8.54
CA GLN A 179 -10.89 10.30 -8.64
C GLN A 179 -11.05 9.60 -7.28
N TYR A 180 -10.07 9.79 -6.40
CA TYR A 180 -10.09 9.28 -5.03
C TYR A 180 -10.74 10.23 -4.03
N GLY A 181 -11.23 11.41 -4.48
CA GLY A 181 -11.79 12.45 -3.60
C GLY A 181 -10.72 13.13 -2.72
N LEU A 182 -9.44 12.99 -3.09
CA LEU A 182 -8.33 13.59 -2.37
C LEU A 182 -8.14 15.05 -2.74
N PRO A 183 -7.81 15.91 -1.77
CA PRO A 183 -7.57 17.32 -2.02
C PRO A 183 -6.23 17.51 -2.74
N TYR A 184 -6.25 18.28 -3.83
CA TYR A 184 -5.07 18.65 -4.63
C TYR A 184 -4.72 20.13 -4.55
N LYS A 185 -5.49 20.91 -3.78
CA LYS A 185 -5.29 22.34 -3.51
C LYS A 185 -5.57 22.62 -2.04
N TYR A 186 -4.92 23.65 -1.48
CA TYR A 186 -5.27 24.15 -0.16
C TYR A 186 -6.36 25.23 -0.27
N PRO A 187 -7.29 25.29 0.70
CA PRO A 187 -8.17 26.44 0.85
C PRO A 187 -7.34 27.68 1.23
N LYS A 188 -7.58 28.83 0.57
CA LYS A 188 -6.85 30.08 0.82
C LYS A 188 -6.84 30.52 2.29
N ASN A 189 -7.96 30.35 2.98
CA ASN A 189 -8.07 30.69 4.40
C ASN A 189 -7.20 29.82 5.31
N VAL A 190 -6.83 28.60 4.88
CA VAL A 190 -5.89 27.73 5.61
C VAL A 190 -4.46 28.19 5.38
N GLU A 191 -4.10 28.55 4.14
CA GLU A 191 -2.80 29.13 3.80
C GLU A 191 -2.58 30.46 4.53
N GLU A 192 -3.54 31.37 4.47
CA GLU A 192 -3.52 32.64 5.20
C GLU A 192 -3.39 32.48 6.72
N ALA A 193 -3.95 31.39 7.28
CA ALA A 193 -3.82 31.12 8.70
C ALA A 193 -2.40 30.57 9.02
N ALA A 194 -1.84 29.76 8.15
CA ALA A 194 -0.47 29.28 8.29
C ALA A 194 0.57 30.42 8.16
N ASP A 195 0.33 31.38 7.26
CA ASP A 195 1.20 32.56 7.08
C ASP A 195 1.30 33.44 8.32
N LYS A 196 0.30 33.41 9.18
CA LYS A 196 0.28 34.19 10.45
C LYS A 196 1.06 33.50 11.57
N ILE A 197 1.43 32.22 11.42
CA ILE A 197 2.21 31.52 12.44
C ILE A 197 3.67 31.99 12.32
N THR A 198 4.19 32.52 13.44
CA THR A 198 5.62 32.82 13.55
C THR A 198 6.37 31.57 13.97
N GLY A 199 7.58 31.42 13.45
CA GLY A 199 8.50 30.33 13.90
C GLY A 199 9.40 30.78 15.05
N GLU A 200 9.10 31.92 15.68
CA GLU A 200 9.90 32.48 16.79
C GLU A 200 9.75 31.61 18.02
N ILE A 201 10.87 31.28 18.67
CA ILE A 201 10.94 30.59 19.93
C ILE A 201 10.92 31.64 21.03
N THR A 202 9.94 31.57 21.91
CA THR A 202 9.75 32.55 22.98
C THR A 202 10.59 32.15 24.22
N PRO A 203 10.88 33.09 25.14
CA PRO A 203 11.56 32.75 26.41
C PRO A 203 10.75 31.73 27.25
N GLU A 204 9.43 31.72 27.14
CA GLU A 204 8.55 30.74 27.78
C GLU A 204 8.76 29.35 27.19
N ASP A 205 8.90 29.25 25.85
CA ASP A 205 9.23 27.98 25.17
C ASP A 205 10.58 27.46 25.62
N GLU A 206 11.58 28.32 25.79
CA GLU A 206 12.90 27.93 26.29
C GLU A 206 12.86 27.42 27.73
N ALA A 207 12.08 28.04 28.59
CA ALA A 207 11.98 27.68 30.00
C ALA A 207 11.32 26.31 30.24
N GLU A 208 10.45 25.87 29.35
CA GLU A 208 9.71 24.61 29.47
C GLU A 208 10.38 23.41 28.77
N ARG A 209 11.55 23.62 28.12
CA ARG A 209 12.18 22.62 27.25
C ARG A 209 13.61 22.32 27.66
N GLU A 210 14.03 21.07 27.43
CA GLU A 210 15.45 20.70 27.56
C GLU A 210 16.23 21.24 26.35
N ASP A 211 17.41 21.82 26.60
CA ASP A 211 18.28 22.40 25.58
C ASP A 211 19.27 21.38 25.01
N PHE A 212 19.10 21.02 23.75
CA PHE A 212 19.99 20.11 22.98
C PHE A 212 20.79 20.85 21.91
N ARG A 213 20.77 22.18 21.84
CA ARG A 213 21.46 22.99 20.81
C ARG A 213 22.98 22.77 20.77
N GLN A 214 23.57 22.33 21.87
CA GLN A 214 25.03 22.04 21.98
C GLN A 214 25.37 20.55 21.80
N THR A 215 24.37 19.67 21.63
CA THR A 215 24.59 18.24 21.41
C THR A 215 24.58 17.97 19.91
N PHE A 216 25.59 17.21 19.42
CA PHE A 216 25.59 16.83 18.00
C PHE A 216 24.27 16.19 17.61
N THR A 217 23.65 16.81 16.63
CA THR A 217 22.32 16.41 16.11
C THR A 217 22.34 16.46 14.59
N CYS A 218 21.76 15.48 13.93
CA CYS A 218 21.65 15.46 12.46
C CYS A 218 20.32 14.86 12.00
N THR A 219 19.88 15.25 10.81
CA THR A 219 18.81 14.57 10.07
C THR A 219 19.42 13.70 8.98
N ILE A 220 18.75 12.59 8.63
CA ILE A 220 19.14 11.66 7.54
C ILE A 220 17.90 11.30 6.75
N ASP A 221 17.76 11.89 5.55
CA ASP A 221 16.53 11.91 4.78
C ASP A 221 16.79 11.61 3.29
N PRO A 222 15.73 11.42 2.44
CA PRO A 222 15.90 11.44 1.00
C PRO A 222 16.52 12.75 0.51
N HIS A 223 17.28 12.69 -0.59
CA HIS A 223 17.99 13.88 -1.14
C HIS A 223 17.05 15.05 -1.42
N ASP A 224 15.83 14.77 -1.88
CA ASP A 224 14.80 15.75 -2.28
C ASP A 224 13.83 16.15 -1.16
N ALA A 225 13.98 15.60 0.05
CA ALA A 225 13.13 15.93 1.20
C ALA A 225 13.31 17.38 1.65
N LYS A 226 12.22 18.00 2.10
CA LYS A 226 12.15 19.37 2.66
C LYS A 226 11.47 19.40 4.03
N ASP A 227 10.71 18.37 4.37
CA ASP A 227 9.90 18.19 5.56
C ASP A 227 10.60 17.20 6.52
N PHE A 228 11.62 17.70 7.22
CA PHE A 228 12.39 16.88 8.16
C PHE A 228 11.62 16.68 9.46
N ASP A 229 10.96 15.53 9.57
CA ASP A 229 10.16 15.14 10.73
C ASP A 229 11.02 14.77 11.93
N ASP A 230 12.19 14.15 11.71
CA ASP A 230 13.03 13.54 12.72
C ASP A 230 14.50 13.90 12.61
N ALA A 231 15.15 13.93 13.78
CA ALA A 231 16.60 14.10 13.92
C ALA A 231 17.12 13.18 15.03
N LEU A 232 18.36 12.75 14.88
CA LEU A 232 19.06 11.96 15.88
C LEU A 232 20.19 12.77 16.52
N SER A 233 20.28 12.74 17.85
CA SER A 233 21.46 13.20 18.59
C SER A 233 22.16 12.04 19.27
N ILE A 234 23.48 12.15 19.46
CA ILE A 234 24.27 11.17 20.20
C ILE A 234 25.36 11.85 21.02
N LYS A 235 25.50 11.37 22.26
CA LYS A 235 26.53 11.84 23.19
C LYS A 235 27.00 10.67 24.06
N GLN A 236 28.30 10.55 24.24
CA GLN A 236 28.84 9.57 25.15
C GLN A 236 28.76 10.07 26.61
N LEU A 237 28.08 9.31 27.49
CA LEU A 237 27.96 9.63 28.92
C LEU A 237 29.09 9.00 29.75
N GLY A 238 29.67 7.90 29.28
CA GLY A 238 30.70 7.16 29.92
C GLY A 238 31.14 5.96 29.10
N LYS A 239 32.06 5.15 29.62
CA LYS A 239 32.53 3.96 28.90
C LYS A 239 31.35 2.98 28.68
N GLY A 240 31.00 2.77 27.41
CA GLY A 240 29.92 1.87 27.03
C GLY A 240 28.52 2.37 27.36
N LEU A 241 28.33 3.68 27.59
CA LEU A 241 27.03 4.30 27.84
C LEU A 241 26.85 5.54 26.95
N TRP A 242 25.75 5.56 26.20
CA TRP A 242 25.42 6.55 25.21
C TRP A 242 24.06 7.19 25.49
N GLU A 243 23.97 8.51 25.44
CA GLU A 243 22.70 9.21 25.34
C GLU A 243 22.36 9.38 23.86
N VAL A 244 21.21 8.84 23.43
CA VAL A 244 20.70 8.99 22.07
C VAL A 244 19.35 9.67 22.13
N GLY A 245 19.23 10.83 21.51
CA GLY A 245 17.97 11.57 21.37
C GLY A 245 17.32 11.25 20.03
N VAL A 246 16.05 10.90 20.06
CA VAL A 246 15.15 10.86 18.89
C VAL A 246 14.26 12.09 19.00
N HIS A 247 14.54 13.08 18.17
CA HIS A 247 13.89 14.40 18.20
C HIS A 247 12.89 14.48 17.07
N ILE A 248 11.64 14.78 17.37
CA ILE A 248 10.55 14.85 16.39
C ILE A 248 10.00 16.26 16.35
N ALA A 249 9.76 16.78 15.16
CA ALA A 249 9.16 18.10 14.95
C ALA A 249 7.92 18.32 15.83
N ASP A 250 7.91 19.35 16.67
CA ASP A 250 6.78 19.62 17.59
C ASP A 250 5.63 20.34 16.85
N VAL A 251 5.00 19.63 15.91
CA VAL A 251 3.86 20.14 15.15
C VAL A 251 2.71 20.57 16.07
N SER A 252 2.52 19.87 17.19
CA SER A 252 1.43 20.13 18.13
C SER A 252 1.58 21.46 18.86
N HIS A 253 2.78 22.02 18.92
CA HIS A 253 3.02 23.35 19.41
C HIS A 253 2.40 24.43 18.51
N TYR A 254 2.56 24.29 17.19
CA TYR A 254 2.08 25.28 16.19
C TYR A 254 0.65 25.04 15.74
N VAL A 255 0.25 23.78 15.57
CA VAL A 255 -1.09 23.39 15.10
C VAL A 255 -1.96 23.03 16.30
N LYS A 256 -2.70 24.03 16.80
CA LYS A 256 -3.58 23.83 17.97
C LYS A 256 -4.85 23.06 17.57
N GLU A 257 -5.28 22.16 18.46
CA GLU A 257 -6.49 21.35 18.29
C GLU A 257 -7.72 22.23 18.01
N GLY A 258 -8.51 21.87 17.01
CA GLY A 258 -9.71 22.61 16.58
C GLY A 258 -9.44 23.88 15.77
N SER A 259 -8.17 24.28 15.52
CA SER A 259 -7.84 25.38 14.63
C SER A 259 -8.25 25.09 13.18
N ILE A 260 -8.26 26.13 12.34
CA ILE A 260 -8.59 25.94 10.91
C ILE A 260 -7.59 25.03 10.21
N ILE A 261 -6.30 25.10 10.58
CA ILE A 261 -5.23 24.23 10.05
C ILE A 261 -5.43 22.81 10.55
N ASP A 262 -5.75 22.64 11.82
CA ASP A 262 -6.02 21.33 12.41
C ASP A 262 -7.20 20.62 11.74
N ARG A 263 -8.31 21.32 11.52
CA ARG A 263 -9.46 20.76 10.80
C ARG A 263 -9.13 20.30 9.38
N GLU A 264 -8.26 21.05 8.67
CA GLU A 264 -7.79 20.62 7.36
C GLU A 264 -6.82 19.42 7.47
N ALA A 265 -5.94 19.41 8.47
CA ALA A 265 -5.05 18.28 8.75
C ALA A 265 -5.83 17.00 9.11
N VAL A 266 -6.89 17.08 9.92
CA VAL A 266 -7.82 15.98 10.19
C VAL A 266 -8.40 15.45 8.89
N LYS A 267 -8.95 16.34 8.05
CA LYS A 267 -9.58 15.96 6.79
C LYS A 267 -8.61 15.24 5.84
N ARG A 268 -7.37 15.68 5.77
CA ARG A 268 -6.31 15.04 4.95
C ARG A 268 -5.78 13.77 5.57
N ALA A 269 -5.64 13.75 6.89
CA ALA A 269 -5.12 12.69 7.75
C ALA A 269 -3.67 12.26 7.46
N THR A 270 -3.20 12.35 6.22
CA THR A 270 -1.84 11.99 5.79
C THR A 270 -1.39 12.82 4.59
N SER A 271 -0.09 13.01 4.42
CA SER A 271 0.48 13.45 3.16
C SER A 271 0.36 12.37 2.09
N ILE A 272 0.24 12.77 0.83
CA ILE A 272 0.04 11.88 -0.31
C ILE A 272 1.27 11.98 -1.20
N TYR A 273 1.90 10.85 -1.50
CA TYR A 273 3.11 10.76 -2.30
C TYR A 273 2.74 10.19 -3.67
N LEU A 274 2.73 11.03 -4.70
CA LEU A 274 2.64 10.59 -6.08
C LEU A 274 4.07 10.40 -6.64
N VAL A 275 4.17 9.88 -7.84
CA VAL A 275 5.47 9.60 -8.45
C VAL A 275 6.32 10.86 -8.61
N ASP A 276 5.70 11.99 -8.95
CA ASP A 276 6.35 13.25 -9.31
C ASP A 276 6.19 14.38 -8.27
N ARG A 277 5.32 14.20 -7.27
CA ARG A 277 5.00 15.24 -6.30
C ARG A 277 4.45 14.71 -4.99
N THR A 278 4.57 15.53 -3.96
CA THR A 278 3.93 15.31 -2.66
C THR A 278 2.81 16.32 -2.46
N ILE A 279 1.65 15.85 -2.03
CA ILE A 279 0.55 16.70 -1.55
C ILE A 279 0.61 16.67 -0.01
N PRO A 280 1.11 17.70 0.63
CA PRO A 280 1.39 17.66 2.06
C PRO A 280 0.11 17.71 2.89
N MET A 281 0.15 17.12 4.09
CA MET A 281 -0.93 17.18 5.08
C MET A 281 -1.07 18.60 5.67
N LEU A 282 0.04 19.28 5.89
CA LEU A 282 0.11 20.64 6.41
C LEU A 282 0.50 21.63 5.31
N PRO A 283 0.12 22.92 5.39
CA PRO A 283 0.60 23.94 4.47
C PRO A 283 2.13 23.99 4.41
N GLU A 284 2.69 24.27 3.22
CA GLU A 284 4.15 24.24 2.98
C GLU A 284 4.95 25.12 3.96
N ARG A 285 4.41 26.26 4.35
CA ARG A 285 5.03 27.10 5.36
C ARG A 285 5.30 26.37 6.67
N LEU A 286 4.41 25.48 7.08
CA LEU A 286 4.58 24.66 8.29
C LEU A 286 5.47 23.46 8.02
N CYS A 287 5.14 22.64 7.01
CA CYS A 287 5.83 21.37 6.81
C CYS A 287 7.26 21.54 6.31
N ASN A 288 7.57 22.54 5.46
CA ASN A 288 8.90 22.69 4.87
C ASN A 288 9.79 23.70 5.61
N PHE A 289 9.21 24.55 6.49
CA PHE A 289 9.95 25.64 7.14
C PHE A 289 9.83 25.62 8.65
N ILE A 290 8.65 25.95 9.21
CA ILE A 290 8.51 26.20 10.65
C ILE A 290 8.74 24.92 11.45
N CYS A 291 8.05 23.82 11.10
CA CYS A 291 8.15 22.56 11.83
C CYS A 291 9.36 21.73 11.40
N SER A 292 9.81 21.81 10.14
CA SER A 292 10.93 21.04 9.61
C SER A 292 12.22 21.27 10.40
N LEU A 293 12.88 20.20 10.83
CA LEU A 293 14.11 20.24 11.64
C LEU A 293 15.34 20.57 10.79
N ARG A 294 15.32 21.75 10.17
CA ARG A 294 16.32 22.24 9.23
C ARG A 294 17.67 22.47 9.92
N PRO A 295 18.81 22.23 9.21
CA PRO A 295 20.14 22.45 9.77
C PRO A 295 20.37 23.95 10.08
N ASP A 296 21.21 24.18 11.10
CA ASP A 296 21.65 25.50 11.57
C ASP A 296 20.53 26.42 12.10
N GLU A 297 19.33 25.90 12.28
CA GLU A 297 18.18 26.63 12.84
C GLU A 297 17.78 26.04 14.20
N ASP A 298 17.41 26.91 15.17
CA ASP A 298 16.79 26.46 16.42
C ASP A 298 15.36 25.97 16.13
N LYS A 299 15.05 24.78 16.57
CA LYS A 299 13.76 24.12 16.32
C LYS A 299 13.17 23.53 17.58
N LEU A 300 11.85 23.66 17.71
CA LEU A 300 11.09 23.00 18.75
C LEU A 300 10.88 21.54 18.38
N ALA A 301 11.23 20.63 19.28
CA ALA A 301 11.04 19.21 19.07
C ALA A 301 10.36 18.55 20.28
N PHE A 302 9.70 17.42 20.04
CA PHE A 302 9.23 16.51 21.07
C PHE A 302 10.07 15.24 21.00
N SER A 303 10.79 14.93 22.04
CA SER A 303 11.92 14.01 21.98
C SER A 303 11.74 12.82 22.93
N VAL A 304 12.24 11.67 22.47
CA VAL A 304 12.50 10.52 23.34
C VAL A 304 14.00 10.36 23.46
N VAL A 305 14.52 10.57 24.65
CA VAL A 305 15.95 10.52 24.94
C VAL A 305 16.27 9.25 25.72
N PHE A 306 17.17 8.44 25.17
CA PHE A 306 17.53 7.11 25.68
C PHE A 306 18.95 7.10 26.24
N ASN A 307 19.14 6.41 27.37
CA ASN A 307 20.46 5.96 27.83
C ASN A 307 20.65 4.50 27.39
N LEU A 308 21.52 4.26 26.43
CA LEU A 308 21.79 2.94 25.83
C LEU A 308 23.18 2.46 26.20
N ASN A 309 23.32 1.15 26.47
CA ASN A 309 24.64 0.54 26.52
C ASN A 309 25.13 0.12 25.12
N ASP A 310 26.36 -0.40 25.00
CA ASP A 310 26.94 -0.86 23.72
C ASP A 310 26.16 -2.02 23.08
N ASP A 311 25.31 -2.74 23.81
CA ASP A 311 24.40 -3.75 23.30
C ASP A 311 23.01 -3.19 22.92
N ALA A 312 22.87 -1.86 22.92
CA ALA A 312 21.62 -1.13 22.68
C ALA A 312 20.48 -1.49 23.64
N GLU A 313 20.81 -1.95 24.85
CA GLU A 313 19.80 -2.10 25.90
C GLU A 313 19.45 -0.75 26.50
N VAL A 314 18.16 -0.45 26.58
CA VAL A 314 17.64 0.77 27.21
C VAL A 314 17.83 0.67 28.74
N LYS A 315 18.70 1.50 29.29
CA LYS A 315 18.91 1.58 30.72
C LYS A 315 17.95 2.56 31.39
N ASP A 316 17.67 3.65 30.69
CA ASP A 316 16.69 4.67 31.11
C ASP A 316 16.22 5.45 29.88
N PHE A 317 15.07 6.12 29.99
CA PHE A 317 14.56 7.02 28.95
C PHE A 317 13.70 8.11 29.56
N ARG A 318 13.58 9.23 28.80
CA ARG A 318 12.62 10.30 29.09
C ARG A 318 11.95 10.81 27.84
N ILE A 319 10.70 11.20 27.96
CA ILE A 319 9.89 11.78 26.87
C ILE A 319 9.68 13.25 27.25
N VAL A 320 10.28 14.17 26.50
CA VAL A 320 10.39 15.58 26.87
C VAL A 320 10.30 16.50 25.67
N HIS A 321 9.78 17.71 25.89
CA HIS A 321 9.90 18.76 24.88
C HIS A 321 11.33 19.32 24.90
N THR A 322 11.90 19.58 23.73
CA THR A 322 13.31 20.03 23.58
C THR A 322 13.41 21.18 22.61
N ILE A 323 14.56 21.89 22.70
CA ILE A 323 15.03 22.78 21.64
C ILE A 323 16.29 22.16 21.08
N ILE A 324 16.35 21.97 19.78
CA ILE A 324 17.48 21.40 19.08
C ILE A 324 18.03 22.37 18.05
N ARG A 325 19.28 22.17 17.66
CA ARG A 325 19.88 22.75 16.45
C ARG A 325 20.57 21.61 15.71
N SER A 326 20.04 21.24 14.54
CA SER A 326 20.66 20.23 13.71
C SER A 326 21.98 20.77 13.15
N ASN A 327 23.10 20.09 13.41
CA ASN A 327 24.42 20.49 12.92
C ASN A 327 24.59 20.19 11.43
N ARG A 328 23.88 19.17 10.93
CA ARG A 328 23.99 18.79 9.53
C ARG A 328 22.78 17.98 9.07
N ARG A 329 22.32 18.27 7.86
CA ARG A 329 21.44 17.40 7.09
C ARG A 329 22.29 16.46 6.24
N TYR A 330 22.07 15.15 6.38
CA TYR A 330 22.60 14.12 5.49
C TYR A 330 21.51 13.58 4.58
N CYS A 331 21.89 13.07 3.41
CA CYS A 331 21.02 12.17 2.67
C CYS A 331 21.42 10.70 2.94
N TYR A 332 20.49 9.77 2.68
CA TYR A 332 20.73 8.33 2.91
C TYR A 332 21.96 7.83 2.13
N GLU A 333 22.17 8.33 0.93
CA GLU A 333 23.27 7.96 0.05
C GLU A 333 24.63 8.38 0.65
N GLU A 334 24.72 9.60 1.21
CA GLU A 334 25.95 10.10 1.87
C GLU A 334 26.32 9.25 3.10
N VAL A 335 25.33 8.94 3.95
CA VAL A 335 25.58 8.10 5.14
C VAL A 335 25.93 6.68 4.72
N GLN A 336 25.29 6.13 3.71
CA GLN A 336 25.61 4.79 3.21
C GLN A 336 27.04 4.72 2.67
N GLU A 337 27.44 5.70 1.87
CA GLU A 337 28.81 5.79 1.36
C GLU A 337 29.84 5.91 2.50
N LEU A 338 29.56 6.74 3.52
CA LEU A 338 30.39 6.85 4.70
C LEU A 338 30.55 5.51 5.43
N LEU A 339 29.45 4.77 5.60
CA LEU A 339 29.49 3.44 6.24
C LEU A 339 30.33 2.45 5.43
N GLU A 340 30.15 2.41 4.11
CA GLU A 340 30.89 1.51 3.20
C GLU A 340 32.41 1.85 3.16
N GLN A 341 32.75 3.12 3.13
CA GLN A 341 34.17 3.60 3.20
C GLN A 341 34.88 3.19 4.50
N ASN A 342 34.12 2.91 5.56
CA ASN A 342 34.60 2.44 6.85
C ASN A 342 34.39 0.94 7.09
N GLY A 343 34.13 0.17 6.02
CA GLY A 343 34.11 -1.29 6.00
C GLY A 343 32.80 -1.93 6.40
N VAL A 344 31.69 -1.19 6.40
CA VAL A 344 30.36 -1.78 6.49
C VAL A 344 30.02 -2.40 5.14
N VAL A 345 29.61 -3.66 5.14
CA VAL A 345 29.11 -4.34 3.95
C VAL A 345 27.57 -4.36 4.03
N ASP A 346 26.93 -3.69 3.08
CA ASP A 346 25.47 -3.55 3.06
C ASP A 346 24.76 -4.92 3.07
N GLY A 347 23.68 -5.01 3.84
CA GLY A 347 22.85 -6.20 3.96
C GLY A 347 23.41 -7.32 4.84
N THR A 348 24.67 -7.25 5.30
CA THR A 348 25.27 -8.29 6.15
C THR A 348 24.87 -8.17 7.63
N GLY A 349 24.39 -7.00 8.06
CA GLY A 349 24.12 -6.69 9.46
C GLY A 349 25.39 -6.60 10.34
N GLN A 350 26.58 -6.74 9.75
CA GLN A 350 27.83 -6.65 10.48
C GLN A 350 28.19 -5.18 10.76
N PRO A 351 28.63 -4.85 11.99
CA PRO A 351 29.08 -3.50 12.31
C PRO A 351 30.41 -3.18 11.60
N ALA A 352 30.70 -1.88 11.46
CA ALA A 352 32.01 -1.43 11.01
C ALA A 352 33.14 -2.06 11.85
N PRO A 353 34.25 -2.45 11.26
CA PRO A 353 35.45 -2.88 11.99
C PRO A 353 35.97 -1.78 12.92
N ALA A 354 36.87 -2.13 13.83
CA ALA A 354 37.55 -1.12 14.67
C ALA A 354 38.27 -0.09 13.80
N PRO A 355 38.33 1.18 14.24
CA PRO A 355 39.01 2.24 13.45
C PRO A 355 40.51 1.94 13.31
N GLY A 356 41.04 2.29 12.16
CA GLY A 356 42.49 2.25 11.93
C GLY A 356 43.21 3.34 12.73
N PRO A 357 44.57 3.44 12.60
CA PRO A 357 45.36 4.43 13.35
C PRO A 357 44.98 5.89 13.10
N LYS A 358 44.31 6.18 11.98
CA LYS A 358 43.85 7.53 11.60
C LYS A 358 42.38 7.82 11.96
N GLY A 359 41.71 6.92 12.73
CA GLY A 359 40.28 7.00 13.00
C GLY A 359 39.42 6.53 11.84
N TYR A 360 38.10 6.77 11.92
CA TYR A 360 37.20 6.58 10.80
C TYR A 360 37.28 7.74 9.81
N LYS A 361 36.91 7.45 8.55
CA LYS A 361 36.93 8.44 7.46
C LYS A 361 35.55 9.13 7.37
N GLY A 362 35.62 10.45 7.20
CA GLY A 362 34.41 11.27 7.00
C GLY A 362 34.11 12.14 8.21
N GLU A 363 33.34 13.17 7.98
CA GLU A 363 32.89 14.10 9.01
C GLU A 363 31.88 13.42 9.93
N ASN A 364 32.07 13.54 11.24
CA ASN A 364 31.24 12.89 12.27
C ASN A 364 31.13 11.35 12.14
N ALA A 365 32.07 10.72 11.42
CA ALA A 365 32.02 9.29 11.13
C ALA A 365 31.96 8.43 12.39
N ASP A 366 32.71 8.79 13.45
CA ASP A 366 32.69 8.07 14.73
C ASP A 366 31.24 7.99 15.32
N LEU A 367 30.49 9.10 15.26
CA LEU A 367 29.14 9.21 15.79
C LEU A 367 28.13 8.44 14.93
N LEU A 368 28.21 8.60 13.61
CA LEU A 368 27.32 7.90 12.67
C LEU A 368 27.54 6.39 12.69
N ILE A 369 28.79 5.93 12.77
CA ILE A 369 29.11 4.50 12.88
C ILE A 369 28.64 3.95 14.23
N GLN A 370 28.71 4.75 15.30
CA GLN A 370 28.17 4.31 16.59
C GLN A 370 26.66 4.20 16.57
N LEU A 371 25.94 5.13 15.93
CA LEU A 371 24.49 5.03 15.70
C LEU A 371 24.17 3.77 14.87
N ASP A 372 24.88 3.50 13.79
CA ASP A 372 24.71 2.28 12.98
C ASP A 372 24.91 1.00 13.81
N ARG A 373 25.94 0.96 14.67
CA ARG A 373 26.18 -0.19 15.57
C ARG A 373 25.02 -0.43 16.51
N LEU A 374 24.51 0.63 17.13
CA LEU A 374 23.35 0.53 18.03
C LEU A 374 22.08 0.11 17.27
N ALA A 375 21.83 0.68 16.10
CA ALA A 375 20.70 0.31 15.25
C ALA A 375 20.74 -1.18 14.83
N LYS A 376 21.92 -1.70 14.43
CA LYS A 376 22.10 -3.12 14.11
C LYS A 376 21.80 -4.04 15.28
N LYS A 377 22.19 -3.64 16.50
CA LYS A 377 21.85 -4.37 17.73
C LYS A 377 20.34 -4.35 18.02
N LEU A 378 19.67 -3.21 17.88
CA LEU A 378 18.23 -3.09 18.01
C LEU A 378 17.52 -4.01 16.99
N ARG A 379 17.97 -3.99 15.75
CA ARG A 379 17.42 -4.84 14.68
C ARG A 379 17.61 -6.32 14.95
N GLU A 380 18.80 -6.75 15.39
CA GLU A 380 19.08 -8.13 15.78
C GLU A 380 18.12 -8.59 16.89
N GLN A 381 17.94 -7.77 17.94
CA GLN A 381 17.01 -8.05 19.03
C GLN A 381 15.56 -8.17 18.53
N ARG A 382 15.13 -7.30 17.63
CA ARG A 382 13.79 -7.31 17.06
C ARG A 382 13.50 -8.59 16.28
N PHE A 383 14.39 -9.02 15.40
CA PHE A 383 14.24 -10.29 14.67
C PHE A 383 14.32 -11.52 15.57
N LYS A 384 15.18 -11.50 16.59
CA LYS A 384 15.25 -12.55 17.59
C LYS A 384 13.93 -12.69 18.37
N ASN A 385 13.22 -11.57 18.58
CA ASN A 385 11.91 -11.54 19.23
C ASN A 385 10.78 -11.98 18.27
N GLY A 386 11.05 -12.16 16.98
CA GLY A 386 10.10 -12.70 15.99
C GLY A 386 9.48 -11.66 15.07
N ALA A 387 10.11 -10.52 14.84
CA ALA A 387 9.70 -9.62 13.76
C ALA A 387 9.79 -10.32 12.40
N VAL A 388 8.87 -10.00 11.49
CA VAL A 388 8.84 -10.61 10.15
C VAL A 388 9.74 -9.80 9.21
N LYS A 389 10.61 -10.51 8.45
CA LYS A 389 11.51 -9.91 7.48
C LYS A 389 10.81 -9.86 6.12
N PHE A 390 10.54 -8.65 5.63
CA PHE A 390 10.14 -8.41 4.24
C PHE A 390 11.02 -7.28 3.70
N ASP A 391 11.96 -7.62 2.84
CA ASP A 391 12.72 -6.63 2.09
C ASP A 391 11.97 -6.38 0.77
N ARG A 392 11.50 -5.14 0.58
CA ARG A 392 10.83 -4.72 -0.65
C ARG A 392 11.71 -3.79 -1.43
N GLU A 393 11.70 -3.99 -2.71
CA GLU A 393 12.21 -3.02 -3.68
C GLU A 393 11.05 -2.09 -4.07
N GLU A 394 11.31 -0.78 -4.09
CA GLU A 394 10.34 0.21 -4.51
C GLU A 394 10.66 0.66 -5.92
N LEU A 395 9.69 0.54 -6.83
CA LEU A 395 9.82 1.06 -8.18
C LEU A 395 9.81 2.59 -8.14
N ARG A 396 10.84 3.21 -8.72
CA ARG A 396 11.00 4.66 -8.85
C ARG A 396 11.25 5.03 -10.30
N PHE A 397 10.93 6.27 -10.64
CA PHE A 397 11.12 6.83 -11.98
C PHE A 397 11.96 8.09 -11.89
N ASP A 398 12.92 8.23 -12.83
CA ASP A 398 13.50 9.52 -13.15
C ASP A 398 12.52 10.21 -14.12
N ILE A 399 12.18 11.46 -13.81
CA ILE A 399 11.15 12.22 -14.52
C ILE A 399 11.78 13.50 -15.06
N ASP A 400 11.53 13.82 -16.32
CA ASP A 400 11.99 15.05 -16.94
C ASP A 400 11.18 16.30 -16.50
N GLU A 401 11.56 17.49 -16.96
CA GLU A 401 10.90 18.76 -16.64
C GLU A 401 9.43 18.82 -17.09
N LYS A 402 9.00 17.96 -18.02
CA LYS A 402 7.62 17.85 -18.49
C LYS A 402 6.82 16.79 -17.74
N GLY A 403 7.44 16.13 -16.77
CA GLY A 403 6.83 15.07 -16.02
C GLY A 403 6.84 13.70 -16.72
N HIS A 404 7.55 13.53 -17.86
CA HIS A 404 7.65 12.27 -18.58
C HIS A 404 8.69 11.34 -17.92
N PRO A 405 8.41 10.04 -17.71
CA PRO A 405 9.35 9.11 -17.12
C PRO A 405 10.43 8.71 -18.14
N THR A 406 11.69 8.98 -17.82
CA THR A 406 12.85 8.71 -18.70
C THR A 406 13.58 7.42 -18.35
N ARG A 407 13.45 6.99 -17.09
CA ARG A 407 14.06 5.76 -16.58
C ARG A 407 13.24 5.21 -15.42
N CYS A 408 13.19 3.89 -15.29
CA CYS A 408 12.70 3.22 -14.09
C CYS A 408 13.83 2.44 -13.39
N TYR A 409 13.82 2.42 -12.06
CA TYR A 409 14.82 1.72 -11.27
C TYR A 409 14.25 1.29 -9.90
N PHE A 410 14.96 0.38 -9.24
CA PHE A 410 14.58 -0.11 -7.91
C PHE A 410 15.41 0.53 -6.83
N LYS A 411 14.71 1.08 -5.84
CA LYS A 411 15.32 1.57 -4.61
C LYS A 411 15.19 0.51 -3.52
N ARG A 412 16.34 0.05 -3.01
CA ARG A 412 16.43 -0.85 -1.84
C ARG A 412 16.70 -0.06 -0.58
N SER A 413 16.12 -0.53 0.54
CA SER A 413 16.46 -0.04 1.86
C SER A 413 17.83 -0.57 2.28
N LYS A 414 18.80 0.33 2.43
CA LYS A 414 20.19 0.05 2.84
C LYS A 414 20.42 0.29 4.34
N ASP A 415 21.64 0.09 4.83
CA ASP A 415 21.99 0.24 6.24
C ASP A 415 21.66 1.64 6.79
N ALA A 416 21.90 2.71 6.01
CA ALA A 416 21.54 4.08 6.38
C ALA A 416 20.02 4.26 6.62
N ASN A 417 19.17 3.64 5.79
CA ASN A 417 17.72 3.65 5.99
C ASN A 417 17.33 2.89 7.25
N LYS A 418 17.93 1.71 7.46
CA LYS A 418 17.68 0.84 8.61
C LYS A 418 18.14 1.48 9.92
N LEU A 419 19.19 2.30 9.89
CA LEU A 419 19.64 3.08 11.05
C LEU A 419 18.50 3.98 11.57
N ILE A 420 17.90 4.80 10.71
CA ILE A 420 16.80 5.68 11.09
C ILE A 420 15.58 4.86 11.50
N GLU A 421 15.21 3.83 10.71
CA GLU A 421 14.07 2.95 11.00
C GLU A 421 14.11 2.40 12.44
N GLU A 422 15.25 1.85 12.89
CA GLU A 422 15.33 1.21 14.21
C GLU A 422 15.19 2.21 15.37
N PHE A 423 15.73 3.42 15.25
CA PHE A 423 15.52 4.45 16.27
C PHE A 423 14.08 4.99 16.27
N MET A 424 13.46 5.13 15.10
CA MET A 424 12.04 5.49 15.00
C MET A 424 11.14 4.41 15.59
N LEU A 425 11.43 3.13 15.33
CA LEU A 425 10.72 2.00 15.94
C LEU A 425 10.89 1.97 17.46
N LEU A 426 12.10 2.23 17.96
CA LEU A 426 12.38 2.29 19.39
C LEU A 426 11.57 3.40 20.07
N ALA A 427 11.55 4.62 19.51
CA ALA A 427 10.81 5.75 20.03
C ALA A 427 9.30 5.48 20.02
N ASN A 428 8.75 5.04 18.89
CA ASN A 428 7.34 4.71 18.73
C ASN A 428 6.86 3.66 19.76
N ARG A 429 7.63 2.59 19.93
CA ARG A 429 7.37 1.54 20.90
C ARG A 429 7.40 2.08 22.33
N THR A 430 8.42 2.85 22.69
CA THR A 430 8.61 3.40 24.04
C THR A 430 7.47 4.34 24.42
N VAL A 431 7.05 5.21 23.50
CA VAL A 431 5.88 6.09 23.69
C VAL A 431 4.62 5.26 23.93
N ALA A 432 4.37 4.22 23.11
CA ALA A 432 3.21 3.35 23.28
C ALA A 432 3.23 2.62 24.63
N GLU A 433 4.37 2.07 25.03
CA GLU A 433 4.55 1.38 26.32
C GLU A 433 4.35 2.32 27.51
N SER A 434 4.80 3.58 27.43
CA SER A 434 4.69 4.56 28.52
C SER A 434 3.24 4.84 28.95
N VAL A 435 2.29 4.75 28.02
CA VAL A 435 0.84 4.94 28.27
C VAL A 435 0.11 3.62 28.44
N GLY A 436 0.44 2.62 27.59
CA GLY A 436 -0.28 1.35 27.54
C GLY A 436 0.08 0.36 28.63
N LYS A 437 1.33 0.36 29.09
CA LYS A 437 1.86 -0.59 30.06
C LYS A 437 1.61 -0.09 31.48
N VAL A 438 0.41 -0.34 32.01
CA VAL A 438 0.00 0.11 33.34
C VAL A 438 0.11 -0.97 34.37
N LYS A 439 0.26 -0.58 35.66
CA LYS A 439 0.27 -1.51 36.80
C LYS A 439 -1.07 -2.26 36.90
N LYS A 440 -1.02 -3.51 37.38
CA LYS A 440 -2.22 -4.34 37.57
C LYS A 440 -3.29 -3.58 38.36
N GLY A 441 -4.52 -3.55 37.87
CA GLY A 441 -5.65 -2.84 38.47
C GLY A 441 -5.81 -1.37 38.04
N LYS A 442 -4.94 -0.83 37.17
CA LYS A 442 -5.12 0.47 36.53
C LYS A 442 -5.52 0.31 35.07
N THR A 443 -6.34 1.21 34.59
CA THR A 443 -6.74 1.29 33.16
C THR A 443 -5.79 2.21 32.42
N ALA A 444 -5.31 1.78 31.26
CA ALA A 444 -4.52 2.62 30.38
C ALA A 444 -5.35 3.81 29.90
N LYS A 445 -4.69 4.96 29.72
CA LYS A 445 -5.30 6.15 29.11
C LYS A 445 -5.47 5.91 27.60
N THR A 446 -6.40 6.63 27.00
CA THR A 446 -6.65 6.56 25.55
C THR A 446 -5.40 6.96 24.76
N LEU A 447 -5.00 6.13 23.80
CA LEU A 447 -3.90 6.40 22.88
C LEU A 447 -4.20 5.73 21.54
N PRO A 448 -3.99 6.40 20.40
CA PRO A 448 -3.97 5.74 19.09
C PRO A 448 -2.80 4.78 19.00
N TYR A 449 -3.08 3.49 18.79
CA TYR A 449 -2.06 2.47 18.51
C TYR A 449 -2.03 2.18 17.03
N ARG A 450 -0.86 1.83 16.49
CA ARG A 450 -0.72 1.20 15.20
C ARG A 450 -0.75 -0.31 15.39
N ILE A 451 -1.87 -0.92 15.11
CA ILE A 451 -2.10 -2.34 15.33
C ILE A 451 -1.94 -3.15 14.05
N HIS A 452 -1.44 -4.36 14.17
CA HIS A 452 -1.33 -5.33 13.08
C HIS A 452 -1.68 -6.71 13.60
N ASP A 453 -2.81 -7.24 13.14
CA ASP A 453 -3.32 -8.53 13.57
C ASP A 453 -2.50 -9.69 13.01
N ASN A 454 -2.75 -10.87 13.55
CA ASN A 454 -2.16 -12.11 13.05
C ASN A 454 -2.57 -12.35 11.60
N PRO A 455 -1.73 -13.04 10.82
CA PRO A 455 -2.09 -13.47 9.47
C PRO A 455 -3.39 -14.28 9.45
N ASP A 456 -4.13 -14.17 8.34
CA ASP A 456 -5.35 -14.93 8.11
C ASP A 456 -5.04 -16.44 8.10
N PRO A 457 -5.64 -17.27 8.97
CA PRO A 457 -5.33 -18.69 9.08
C PRO A 457 -5.60 -19.47 7.79
N GLN A 458 -6.65 -19.12 7.03
CA GLN A 458 -6.99 -19.80 5.79
C GLN A 458 -5.97 -19.48 4.69
N LYS A 459 -5.55 -18.22 4.60
CA LYS A 459 -4.51 -17.80 3.65
C LYS A 459 -3.14 -18.35 4.01
N LEU A 460 -2.82 -18.49 5.31
CA LEU A 460 -1.59 -19.17 5.74
C LEU A 460 -1.58 -20.66 5.34
N GLU A 461 -2.72 -21.32 5.42
CA GLU A 461 -2.83 -22.70 4.98
C GLU A 461 -2.67 -22.80 3.45
N THR A 462 -3.28 -21.88 2.69
CA THR A 462 -3.07 -21.77 1.24
C THR A 462 -1.59 -21.54 0.91
N LEU A 463 -0.90 -20.67 1.64
CA LEU A 463 0.55 -20.45 1.50
C LEU A 463 1.32 -21.77 1.78
N ARG A 464 0.98 -22.49 2.85
CA ARG A 464 1.62 -23.77 3.19
C ARG A 464 1.48 -24.78 2.05
N GLU A 465 0.28 -24.95 1.50
CA GLU A 465 0.03 -25.83 0.36
C GLU A 465 0.80 -25.41 -0.88
N PHE A 466 0.88 -24.09 -1.11
CA PHE A 466 1.60 -23.52 -2.25
C PHE A 466 3.11 -23.80 -2.18
N VAL A 467 3.76 -23.54 -1.05
CA VAL A 467 5.23 -23.69 -0.93
C VAL A 467 5.70 -25.14 -0.94
N VAL A 468 4.82 -26.10 -0.59
CA VAL A 468 5.13 -27.53 -0.69
C VAL A 468 5.43 -27.94 -2.15
N LYS A 469 4.81 -27.27 -3.14
CA LYS A 469 5.06 -27.52 -4.57
C LYS A 469 6.50 -27.22 -4.99
N PHE A 470 7.15 -26.28 -4.29
CA PHE A 470 8.56 -25.93 -4.47
C PHE A 470 9.51 -26.71 -3.53
N GLY A 471 8.98 -27.68 -2.77
CA GLY A 471 9.77 -28.50 -1.85
C GLY A 471 10.00 -27.89 -0.46
N TYR A 472 9.40 -26.73 -0.16
CA TYR A 472 9.51 -26.10 1.16
C TYR A 472 8.49 -26.65 2.14
N LYS A 473 8.86 -26.62 3.43
CA LYS A 473 7.98 -27.04 4.53
C LYS A 473 7.77 -25.86 5.49
N MET A 474 6.53 -25.53 5.74
CA MET A 474 6.13 -24.47 6.66
C MET A 474 5.14 -25.02 7.70
N LYS A 475 5.34 -24.66 8.98
CA LYS A 475 4.36 -24.92 10.04
C LYS A 475 3.47 -23.69 10.20
N THR A 476 2.14 -23.88 10.10
CA THR A 476 1.14 -22.80 10.21
C THR A 476 0.49 -22.73 11.58
N GLN A 477 0.66 -23.76 12.42
CA GLN A 477 0.10 -23.83 13.78
C GLN A 477 1.15 -23.48 14.81
N GLY A 478 0.77 -22.68 15.81
CA GLY A 478 1.64 -22.28 16.91
C GLY A 478 1.31 -20.91 17.52
N THR A 479 2.18 -20.42 18.37
CA THR A 479 2.11 -19.06 18.93
C THR A 479 2.44 -18.02 17.85
N LYS A 480 2.06 -16.75 18.07
CA LYS A 480 2.40 -15.61 17.20
C LYS A 480 3.87 -15.63 16.74
N GLY A 481 4.79 -15.78 17.70
CA GLY A 481 6.22 -15.84 17.41
C GLY A 481 6.68 -17.10 16.65
N ALA A 482 5.95 -18.22 16.76
CA ALA A 482 6.27 -19.44 15.99
C ALA A 482 5.91 -19.26 14.52
N THR A 483 4.76 -18.66 14.21
CA THR A 483 4.33 -18.33 12.85
C THR A 483 5.30 -17.35 12.18
N ALA A 484 5.70 -16.28 12.88
CA ALA A 484 6.65 -15.29 12.36
C ALA A 484 8.03 -15.94 12.05
N ARG A 485 8.56 -16.77 12.96
CA ARG A 485 9.82 -17.50 12.70
C ARG A 485 9.70 -18.49 11.54
N ALA A 486 8.54 -19.13 11.36
CA ALA A 486 8.31 -20.03 10.23
C ALA A 486 8.29 -19.27 8.90
N LEU A 487 7.67 -18.07 8.87
CA LEU A 487 7.70 -17.18 7.72
C LEU A 487 9.12 -16.73 7.39
N ASN A 488 9.87 -16.22 8.39
CA ASN A 488 11.25 -15.78 8.19
C ASN A 488 12.14 -16.92 7.63
N LYS A 489 12.04 -18.13 8.22
CA LYS A 489 12.76 -19.28 7.72
C LYS A 489 12.42 -19.64 6.27
N LEU A 490 11.15 -19.46 5.88
CA LEU A 490 10.73 -19.67 4.50
C LEU A 490 11.34 -18.59 3.58
N MET A 491 11.29 -17.31 3.98
CA MET A 491 11.87 -16.20 3.21
C MET A 491 13.39 -16.41 3.01
N ASP A 492 14.12 -16.69 4.09
CA ASP A 492 15.56 -16.95 4.01
C ASP A 492 15.88 -18.17 3.11
N ALA A 493 15.03 -19.21 3.11
CA ALA A 493 15.22 -20.40 2.29
C ALA A 493 14.97 -20.20 0.79
N CYS A 494 14.16 -19.22 0.41
CA CYS A 494 13.84 -18.90 -0.99
C CYS A 494 14.54 -17.62 -1.50
N GLU A 495 15.34 -16.95 -0.67
CA GLU A 495 16.11 -15.76 -1.05
C GLU A 495 17.06 -16.08 -2.23
N GLY A 496 17.05 -15.22 -3.26
CA GLY A 496 17.86 -15.39 -4.47
C GLY A 496 17.44 -16.52 -5.42
N LYS A 497 16.30 -17.18 -5.17
CA LYS A 497 15.77 -18.22 -6.05
C LYS A 497 14.65 -17.69 -6.94
N PRO A 498 14.44 -18.29 -8.12
CA PRO A 498 13.40 -17.84 -9.06
C PRO A 498 11.99 -17.77 -8.46
N GLU A 499 11.66 -18.72 -7.56
CA GLU A 499 10.36 -18.77 -6.88
C GLU A 499 10.25 -17.81 -5.69
N GLY A 500 11.33 -17.16 -5.28
CA GLY A 500 11.39 -16.33 -4.08
C GLY A 500 10.38 -15.17 -4.10
N ASN A 501 10.32 -14.41 -5.18
CA ASN A 501 9.41 -13.27 -5.35
C ASN A 501 7.95 -13.70 -5.24
N VAL A 502 7.60 -14.83 -5.87
CA VAL A 502 6.24 -15.36 -5.87
C VAL A 502 5.83 -15.85 -4.48
N ILE A 503 6.72 -16.56 -3.79
CA ILE A 503 6.48 -17.02 -2.42
C ILE A 503 6.29 -15.81 -1.50
N GLN A 504 7.12 -14.78 -1.63
CA GLN A 504 7.00 -13.52 -0.88
C GLN A 504 5.67 -12.82 -1.13
N LEU A 505 5.22 -12.76 -2.39
CA LEU A 505 3.92 -12.16 -2.76
C LEU A 505 2.75 -12.90 -2.11
N VAL A 506 2.75 -14.26 -2.16
CA VAL A 506 1.69 -15.08 -1.56
C VAL A 506 1.72 -14.96 -0.03
N ALA A 507 2.91 -14.94 0.58
CA ALA A 507 3.07 -14.74 2.01
C ALA A 507 2.51 -13.38 2.46
N LEU A 508 2.78 -12.33 1.69
CA LEU A 508 2.26 -10.99 1.95
C LEU A 508 0.73 -10.91 1.87
N ARG A 509 0.12 -11.62 0.90
CA ARG A 509 -1.35 -11.70 0.79
C ARG A 509 -2.01 -12.40 1.97
N ALA A 510 -1.27 -13.21 2.72
CA ALA A 510 -1.75 -13.84 3.95
C ALA A 510 -1.72 -12.89 5.15
N MET A 511 -0.95 -11.80 5.09
CA MET A 511 -0.86 -10.81 6.15
C MET A 511 -2.10 -9.94 6.19
N MET A 512 -2.49 -9.56 7.42
CA MET A 512 -3.51 -8.52 7.62
C MET A 512 -2.91 -7.14 7.34
N LYS A 513 -3.76 -6.14 7.15
CA LYS A 513 -3.31 -4.74 7.04
C LYS A 513 -3.17 -4.14 8.43
N ALA A 514 -2.11 -3.37 8.63
CA ALA A 514 -1.99 -2.54 9.82
C ALA A 514 -3.01 -1.38 9.75
N LYS A 515 -3.55 -0.98 10.90
CA LYS A 515 -4.51 0.13 11.04
C LYS A 515 -4.31 0.87 12.36
N TYR A 516 -4.91 2.04 12.47
CA TYR A 516 -4.97 2.76 13.74
C TYR A 516 -6.21 2.33 14.53
N SER A 517 -6.08 2.22 15.86
CA SER A 517 -7.18 1.99 16.79
C SER A 517 -6.74 2.32 18.21
N ILE A 518 -7.67 2.71 19.08
CA ILE A 518 -7.40 2.83 20.52
C ILE A 518 -7.38 1.46 21.24
N HIS A 519 -7.78 0.40 20.56
CA HIS A 519 -7.78 -0.97 21.08
C HIS A 519 -6.48 -1.68 20.71
N ASN A 520 -5.56 -1.74 21.67
CA ASN A 520 -4.26 -2.37 21.44
C ASN A 520 -4.38 -3.91 21.35
N ILE A 521 -3.93 -4.47 20.25
CA ILE A 521 -3.76 -5.92 20.03
C ILE A 521 -2.31 -6.30 19.74
N GLY A 522 -1.40 -5.31 19.77
CA GLY A 522 -0.01 -5.43 19.36
C GLY A 522 0.19 -5.31 17.84
N HIS A 523 1.44 -5.46 17.42
CA HIS A 523 1.82 -5.37 16.01
C HIS A 523 2.57 -6.64 15.58
N PHE A 524 1.86 -7.57 14.91
CA PHE A 524 2.40 -8.88 14.54
C PHE A 524 3.71 -8.78 13.74
N GLY A 525 3.74 -7.98 12.68
CA GLY A 525 4.91 -7.87 11.79
C GLY A 525 6.18 -7.36 12.49
N LEU A 526 6.04 -6.50 13.51
CA LEU A 526 7.15 -5.94 14.29
C LEU A 526 7.47 -6.73 15.55
N ALA A 527 6.64 -7.69 15.92
CA ALA A 527 6.71 -8.42 17.21
C ALA A 527 6.67 -7.49 18.44
N PHE A 528 5.87 -6.44 18.39
CA PHE A 528 5.67 -5.50 19.49
C PHE A 528 4.30 -5.70 20.14
N ASP A 529 4.28 -5.73 21.49
CA ASP A 529 3.03 -5.78 22.26
C ASP A 529 2.33 -4.41 22.31
N TYR A 530 3.10 -3.32 22.21
CA TYR A 530 2.64 -1.95 22.16
C TYR A 530 3.37 -1.21 21.06
N TYR A 531 2.62 -0.56 20.16
CA TYR A 531 3.21 0.23 19.11
C TYR A 531 2.26 1.36 18.71
N THR A 532 2.80 2.54 18.52
CA THR A 532 2.10 3.72 18.00
C THR A 532 2.96 4.41 16.97
N HIS A 533 2.41 5.37 16.28
CA HIS A 533 3.16 6.32 15.48
C HIS A 533 3.31 7.64 16.25
N PHE A 534 4.54 8.10 16.39
CA PHE A 534 4.92 9.32 17.09
C PHE A 534 5.91 10.16 16.27
N THR A 535 6.61 9.53 15.34
CA THR A 535 7.84 10.04 14.73
C THR A 535 7.65 10.82 13.44
N SER A 536 6.41 11.07 12.95
CA SER A 536 6.21 11.81 11.70
C SER A 536 4.94 12.67 11.73
N PRO A 537 4.83 13.66 12.63
CA PRO A 537 3.63 14.50 12.79
C PRO A 537 3.42 15.52 11.66
N ILE A 538 4.44 15.84 10.86
CA ILE A 538 4.29 16.73 9.69
C ILE A 538 3.42 16.06 8.63
N ARG A 539 3.54 14.74 8.47
CA ARG A 539 2.91 13.98 7.39
C ARG A 539 1.87 12.96 7.82
N ARG A 540 1.66 12.74 9.13
CA ARG A 540 0.64 11.81 9.66
C ARG A 540 -0.10 12.43 10.84
N TYR A 541 -1.41 12.54 10.75
CA TYR A 541 -2.24 13.10 11.80
C TYR A 541 -2.27 12.25 13.10
N PRO A 542 -2.24 10.90 13.05
CA PRO A 542 -2.13 10.09 14.26
C PRO A 542 -0.94 10.45 15.16
N ASP A 543 0.20 10.79 14.58
CA ASP A 543 1.39 11.23 15.32
C ASP A 543 1.10 12.55 16.08
N THR A 544 0.45 13.51 15.44
CA THR A 544 0.01 14.76 16.08
C THR A 544 -0.97 14.51 17.22
N MET A 545 -1.92 13.57 17.05
CA MET A 545 -2.81 13.13 18.13
C MET A 545 -2.02 12.56 19.32
N VAL A 546 -1.03 11.71 19.05
CA VAL A 546 -0.20 11.10 20.09
C VAL A 546 0.62 12.17 20.82
N HIS A 547 1.23 13.13 20.12
CA HIS A 547 1.95 14.26 20.74
C HIS A 547 1.05 15.02 21.73
N ARG A 548 -0.15 15.41 21.31
CA ARG A 548 -1.13 16.11 22.18
C ARG A 548 -1.53 15.30 23.40
N LEU A 549 -1.77 14.01 23.23
CA LEU A 549 -2.17 13.12 24.32
C LEU A 549 -1.03 12.90 25.32
N ILE A 550 0.20 12.70 24.88
CA ILE A 550 1.37 12.56 25.75
C ILE A 550 1.56 13.83 26.58
N THR A 551 1.57 15.01 25.94
CA THR A 551 1.67 16.32 26.62
C THR A 551 0.57 16.46 27.68
N ARG A 552 -0.70 16.21 27.31
CA ARG A 552 -1.83 16.23 28.24
C ARG A 552 -1.64 15.30 29.42
N TYR A 553 -1.11 14.12 29.20
CA TYR A 553 -0.96 13.11 30.26
C TYR A 553 0.23 13.39 31.17
N GLN A 554 1.30 13.99 30.68
CA GLN A 554 2.44 14.48 31.46
C GLN A 554 2.02 15.63 32.40
N GLN A 555 1.12 16.47 31.94
CA GLN A 555 0.52 17.57 32.73
C GLN A 555 -0.57 17.10 33.73
N GLY A 556 -0.74 15.76 33.89
CA GLY A 556 -1.73 15.20 34.82
C GLY A 556 -3.17 15.15 34.30
N GLY A 557 -3.38 15.43 33.01
CA GLY A 557 -4.71 15.43 32.38
C GLY A 557 -5.41 14.07 32.43
N ARG A 558 -6.75 14.09 32.41
CA ARG A 558 -7.59 12.89 32.33
C ARG A 558 -7.49 12.21 30.99
N SER A 559 -7.81 10.90 30.94
CA SER A 559 -7.95 10.14 29.69
C SER A 559 -8.90 10.86 28.71
N ALA A 560 -8.52 10.89 27.45
CA ALA A 560 -9.33 11.48 26.39
C ALA A 560 -10.56 10.60 26.07
N ASN A 561 -11.55 11.18 25.35
CA ASN A 561 -12.75 10.45 24.92
C ASN A 561 -12.39 9.35 23.96
N LYS A 562 -12.74 8.10 24.29
CA LYS A 562 -12.41 6.90 23.52
C LYS A 562 -13.11 6.90 22.16
N ASP A 563 -14.41 7.15 22.14
CA ASP A 563 -15.21 7.02 20.93
C ASP A 563 -14.73 8.04 19.87
N HIS A 564 -14.48 9.27 20.28
CA HIS A 564 -13.95 10.31 19.39
C HIS A 564 -12.57 9.94 18.80
N TYR A 565 -11.66 9.39 19.63
CA TYR A 565 -10.34 8.99 19.12
C TYR A 565 -10.38 7.71 18.28
N GLU A 566 -11.35 6.81 18.51
CA GLU A 566 -11.55 5.65 17.61
C GLU A 566 -12.07 6.10 16.25
N GLU A 567 -13.06 7.01 16.18
CA GLU A 567 -13.54 7.61 14.94
C GLU A 567 -12.39 8.28 14.15
N LEU A 568 -11.51 9.02 14.83
CA LEU A 568 -10.32 9.60 14.19
C LEU A 568 -9.33 8.54 13.69
N CYS A 569 -9.13 7.44 14.44
CA CYS A 569 -8.28 6.34 14.03
C CYS A 569 -8.82 5.61 12.79
N GLU A 570 -10.12 5.38 12.75
CA GLU A 570 -10.80 4.79 11.57
C GLU A 570 -10.64 5.70 10.36
N HIS A 571 -10.96 7.00 10.49
CA HIS A 571 -10.77 7.99 9.44
C HIS A 571 -9.32 8.03 8.92
N CYS A 572 -8.33 8.07 9.81
CA CYS A 572 -6.92 8.08 9.41
C CYS A 572 -6.52 6.79 8.68
N SER A 573 -7.05 5.64 9.09
CA SER A 573 -6.78 4.36 8.42
C SER A 573 -7.40 4.31 7.02
N ASP A 574 -8.59 4.82 6.86
CA ASP A 574 -9.28 4.90 5.57
C ASP A 574 -8.55 5.85 4.62
N MET A 575 -8.16 7.03 5.10
CA MET A 575 -7.42 8.02 4.29
C MET A 575 -6.03 7.51 3.90
N GLU A 576 -5.33 6.80 4.77
CA GLU A 576 -4.08 6.12 4.43
C GLU A 576 -4.28 5.12 3.28
N GLN A 577 -5.36 4.32 3.33
CA GLN A 577 -5.65 3.37 2.26
C GLN A 577 -6.00 4.06 0.94
N VAL A 578 -6.74 5.16 1.00
CA VAL A 578 -7.09 5.98 -0.17
C VAL A 578 -5.84 6.61 -0.77
N ALA A 579 -4.96 7.19 0.06
CA ALA A 579 -3.68 7.76 -0.37
C ALA A 579 -2.77 6.71 -1.03
N ALA A 580 -2.63 5.52 -0.41
CA ALA A 580 -1.85 4.43 -0.99
C ALA A 580 -2.43 3.88 -2.31
N ASN A 581 -3.74 3.96 -2.51
CA ASN A 581 -4.36 3.62 -3.79
C ASN A 581 -4.02 4.66 -4.87
N ALA A 582 -4.07 5.96 -4.52
CA ALA A 582 -3.71 7.05 -5.44
C ALA A 582 -2.22 6.98 -5.83
N GLU A 583 -1.32 6.71 -4.87
CA GLU A 583 0.10 6.46 -5.12
C GLU A 583 0.31 5.32 -6.12
N ARG A 584 -0.30 4.15 -5.88
CA ARG A 584 -0.23 2.99 -6.79
C ARG A 584 -0.76 3.31 -8.19
N ASP A 585 -1.83 4.09 -8.28
CA ASP A 585 -2.41 4.51 -9.55
C ASP A 585 -1.48 5.48 -10.30
N SER A 586 -0.75 6.35 -9.60
CA SER A 586 0.26 7.25 -10.20
C SER A 586 1.47 6.46 -10.70
N ILE A 587 1.96 5.49 -9.93
CA ILE A 587 3.02 4.57 -10.35
C ILE A 587 2.58 3.80 -11.60
N LYS A 588 1.36 3.25 -11.60
CA LYS A 588 0.81 2.52 -12.73
C LYS A 588 0.64 3.40 -13.97
N TYR A 589 0.22 4.65 -13.80
CA TYR A 589 0.13 5.62 -14.90
C TYR A 589 1.51 5.85 -15.53
N LYS A 590 2.53 6.14 -14.70
CA LYS A 590 3.90 6.36 -15.16
C LYS A 590 4.55 5.12 -15.77
N MET A 591 4.25 3.95 -15.25
CA MET A 591 4.68 2.68 -15.82
C MET A 591 4.11 2.48 -17.23
N VAL A 592 2.82 2.73 -17.42
CA VAL A 592 2.15 2.61 -18.72
C VAL A 592 2.66 3.68 -19.70
N GLU A 593 2.94 4.90 -19.23
CA GLU A 593 3.53 5.98 -20.00
C GLU A 593 4.94 5.61 -20.47
N PHE A 594 5.81 5.14 -19.57
CA PHE A 594 7.16 4.67 -19.86
C PHE A 594 7.16 3.54 -20.89
N MET A 595 6.29 2.54 -20.72
CA MET A 595 6.18 1.44 -21.67
C MET A 595 5.56 1.84 -23.01
N GLY A 596 4.96 3.02 -23.11
CA GLY A 596 4.49 3.59 -24.35
C GLY A 596 5.61 3.86 -25.36
N ASP A 597 6.79 4.24 -24.86
CA ASP A 597 7.98 4.48 -25.68
C ASP A 597 8.62 3.17 -26.19
N HIS A 598 8.29 2.05 -25.55
CA HIS A 598 8.77 0.71 -25.88
C HIS A 598 7.75 -0.15 -26.63
N LEU A 599 6.75 0.48 -27.28
CA LEU A 599 5.72 -0.23 -28.02
C LEU A 599 6.33 -1.06 -29.15
N GLY A 600 6.04 -2.37 -29.15
CA GLY A 600 6.56 -3.31 -30.13
C GLY A 600 7.89 -3.97 -29.77
N GLU A 601 8.53 -3.58 -28.69
CA GLU A 601 9.76 -4.20 -28.18
C GLU A 601 9.47 -5.50 -27.43
N GLU A 602 10.49 -6.35 -27.34
CA GLU A 602 10.44 -7.67 -26.73
C GLU A 602 11.27 -7.72 -25.46
N PHE A 603 10.69 -8.32 -24.40
CA PHE A 603 11.32 -8.43 -23.08
C PHE A 603 11.24 -9.86 -22.55
N ASP A 604 12.25 -10.24 -21.77
CA ASP A 604 12.17 -11.39 -20.91
C ASP A 604 11.39 -11.00 -19.65
N ALA A 605 10.48 -11.88 -19.22
CA ALA A 605 9.52 -11.62 -18.16
C ALA A 605 9.19 -12.92 -17.42
N HIS A 606 8.51 -12.80 -16.30
CA HIS A 606 7.95 -13.94 -15.59
C HIS A 606 6.47 -13.73 -15.30
N ILE A 607 5.74 -14.82 -15.08
CA ILE A 607 4.31 -14.76 -14.74
C ILE A 607 4.15 -14.33 -13.29
N SER A 608 3.64 -13.12 -13.06
CA SER A 608 3.39 -12.51 -11.74
C SER A 608 1.98 -12.79 -11.20
N GLY A 609 1.03 -13.13 -12.09
CA GLY A 609 -0.35 -13.39 -11.71
C GLY A 609 -1.15 -14.14 -12.78
N ILE A 610 -2.16 -14.91 -12.35
CA ILE A 610 -3.05 -15.62 -13.26
C ILE A 610 -4.49 -15.42 -12.82
N GLN A 611 -5.34 -15.08 -13.77
CA GLN A 611 -6.78 -14.89 -13.59
C GLN A 611 -7.55 -15.58 -14.72
N SER A 612 -8.85 -15.77 -14.55
CA SER A 612 -9.72 -16.39 -15.56
C SER A 612 -9.79 -15.63 -16.89
N PHE A 613 -9.34 -14.37 -16.93
CA PHE A 613 -9.38 -13.51 -18.12
C PHE A 613 -8.01 -13.24 -18.74
N GLY A 614 -6.90 -13.67 -18.11
CA GLY A 614 -5.55 -13.46 -18.64
C GLY A 614 -4.43 -13.76 -17.65
N ILE A 615 -3.21 -13.62 -18.17
CA ILE A 615 -1.95 -13.81 -17.45
C ILE A 615 -1.32 -12.44 -17.21
N TYR A 616 -0.94 -12.13 -15.98
CA TYR A 616 -0.10 -10.99 -15.67
C TYR A 616 1.37 -11.40 -15.77
N CYS A 617 2.13 -10.61 -16.47
CA CYS A 617 3.57 -10.80 -16.67
C CYS A 617 4.31 -9.57 -16.16
N GLU A 618 5.40 -9.80 -15.46
CA GLU A 618 6.31 -8.76 -14.97
C GLU A 618 7.63 -8.89 -15.72
N ILE A 619 8.07 -7.79 -16.33
CA ILE A 619 9.33 -7.72 -17.08
C ILE A 619 10.50 -7.81 -16.11
N ASP A 620 11.49 -8.66 -16.40
CA ASP A 620 12.62 -8.90 -15.49
C ASP A 620 13.55 -7.69 -15.33
N GLU A 621 13.67 -6.85 -16.36
CA GLU A 621 14.58 -5.70 -16.40
C GLU A 621 14.05 -4.49 -15.61
N ASN A 622 12.75 -4.22 -15.71
CA ASN A 622 12.16 -2.99 -15.22
C ASN A 622 10.92 -3.22 -14.34
N HIS A 623 10.55 -4.47 -14.10
CA HIS A 623 9.40 -4.94 -13.33
C HIS A 623 8.06 -4.30 -13.70
N CYS A 624 7.96 -3.77 -14.93
CA CYS A 624 6.69 -3.30 -15.44
C CYS A 624 5.74 -4.47 -15.63
N GLU A 625 4.58 -4.40 -14.97
CA GLU A 625 3.56 -5.44 -15.05
C GLU A 625 2.52 -5.09 -16.11
N GLY A 626 2.27 -6.04 -17.00
CA GLY A 626 1.20 -5.98 -17.99
C GLY A 626 0.42 -7.28 -18.07
N MET A 627 -0.62 -7.31 -18.89
CA MET A 627 -1.50 -8.46 -19.02
C MET A 627 -1.45 -9.04 -20.43
N VAL A 628 -1.35 -10.36 -20.52
CA VAL A 628 -1.69 -11.13 -21.73
C VAL A 628 -3.15 -11.56 -21.62
N PRO A 629 -4.08 -10.99 -22.39
CA PRO A 629 -5.47 -11.39 -22.34
C PRO A 629 -5.66 -12.85 -22.76
N MET A 630 -6.59 -13.56 -22.14
CA MET A 630 -6.89 -14.97 -22.48
C MET A 630 -7.20 -15.17 -23.96
N ARG A 631 -7.86 -14.20 -24.60
CA ARG A 631 -8.20 -14.21 -26.02
C ARG A 631 -7.00 -14.12 -26.96
N ASP A 632 -5.85 -13.63 -26.45
CA ASP A 632 -4.61 -13.44 -27.22
C ASP A 632 -3.66 -14.66 -27.03
N LEU A 633 -4.13 -15.74 -26.36
CA LEU A 633 -3.47 -17.05 -26.27
C LEU A 633 -4.01 -17.94 -27.40
N ASP A 634 -3.34 -17.92 -28.56
CA ASP A 634 -3.83 -18.55 -29.79
C ASP A 634 -3.46 -20.04 -29.92
N ASP A 635 -2.61 -20.57 -29.02
CA ASP A 635 -2.06 -21.91 -29.12
C ASP A 635 -2.96 -23.02 -28.60
N ASP A 636 -3.89 -22.72 -27.64
CA ASP A 636 -4.87 -23.65 -27.09
C ASP A 636 -6.05 -22.91 -26.44
N TYR A 637 -7.07 -23.66 -26.01
CA TYR A 637 -8.13 -23.17 -25.10
C TYR A 637 -7.73 -23.50 -23.68
N TYR A 638 -7.70 -22.48 -22.81
CA TYR A 638 -7.22 -22.60 -21.45
C TYR A 638 -8.34 -22.57 -20.41
N ASP A 639 -8.27 -23.45 -19.42
CA ASP A 639 -9.07 -23.44 -18.21
C ASP A 639 -8.24 -22.92 -17.04
N PHE A 640 -8.85 -22.06 -16.22
CA PHE A 640 -8.22 -21.53 -15.02
C PHE A 640 -8.40 -22.50 -13.84
N ASP A 641 -7.30 -23.01 -13.32
CA ASP A 641 -7.24 -23.78 -12.09
C ASP A 641 -6.90 -22.84 -10.90
N GLU A 642 -7.93 -22.39 -10.21
CA GLU A 642 -7.82 -21.45 -9.08
C GLU A 642 -6.99 -22.03 -7.91
N ARG A 643 -7.06 -23.36 -7.68
CA ARG A 643 -6.32 -24.01 -6.59
C ARG A 643 -4.82 -24.07 -6.85
N ASN A 644 -4.44 -24.20 -8.10
CA ASN A 644 -3.04 -24.33 -8.51
C ASN A 644 -2.46 -23.03 -9.07
N TYR A 645 -3.24 -21.94 -9.16
CA TYR A 645 -2.83 -20.68 -9.77
C TYR A 645 -2.18 -20.89 -11.14
N CYS A 646 -2.84 -21.68 -12.01
CA CYS A 646 -2.34 -21.98 -13.33
C CYS A 646 -3.44 -22.00 -14.39
N LEU A 647 -3.05 -21.78 -15.65
CA LEU A 647 -3.87 -22.09 -16.82
C LEU A 647 -3.47 -23.44 -17.38
N VAL A 648 -4.46 -24.26 -17.72
CA VAL A 648 -4.25 -25.58 -18.30
C VAL A 648 -4.91 -25.64 -19.65
N GLY A 649 -4.12 -25.90 -20.71
CA GLY A 649 -4.61 -26.07 -22.06
C GLY A 649 -5.42 -27.36 -22.24
N ARG A 650 -6.57 -27.27 -22.90
CA ARG A 650 -7.50 -28.39 -23.08
C ARG A 650 -7.00 -29.45 -24.06
N ARG A 651 -6.23 -29.03 -25.10
CA ARG A 651 -5.78 -29.92 -26.20
C ARG A 651 -4.34 -30.34 -26.03
N ARG A 652 -3.44 -29.36 -25.80
CA ARG A 652 -1.99 -29.60 -25.72
C ARG A 652 -1.49 -29.85 -24.30
N HIS A 653 -2.35 -29.63 -23.30
CA HIS A 653 -2.02 -29.72 -21.87
C HIS A 653 -0.84 -28.83 -21.45
N ASN A 654 -0.54 -27.79 -22.26
CA ASN A 654 0.41 -26.76 -21.87
C ASN A 654 -0.05 -26.10 -20.58
N ARG A 655 0.89 -25.73 -19.73
CA ARG A 655 0.59 -25.03 -18.49
C ARG A 655 1.32 -23.71 -18.45
N TYR A 656 0.63 -22.69 -17.99
CA TYR A 656 1.21 -21.43 -17.52
C TYR A 656 1.04 -21.39 -16.02
N GLN A 657 2.14 -21.29 -15.30
CA GLN A 657 2.16 -21.27 -13.83
C GLN A 657 2.79 -19.97 -13.33
N LEU A 658 2.44 -19.62 -12.11
CA LEU A 658 3.03 -18.48 -11.42
C LEU A 658 4.55 -18.67 -11.30
N GLY A 659 5.34 -17.66 -11.70
CA GLY A 659 6.81 -17.71 -11.71
C GLY A 659 7.43 -18.29 -12.98
N ASP A 660 6.65 -18.80 -13.95
CA ASP A 660 7.20 -19.31 -15.20
C ASP A 660 7.89 -18.19 -16.00
N PRO A 661 9.11 -18.43 -16.53
CA PRO A 661 9.77 -17.47 -17.41
C PRO A 661 9.08 -17.45 -18.78
N ILE A 662 8.88 -16.26 -19.32
CA ILE A 662 8.16 -16.04 -20.57
C ILE A 662 8.80 -14.89 -21.35
N ARG A 663 8.79 -14.97 -22.69
CA ARG A 663 9.17 -13.84 -23.53
C ARG A 663 7.93 -13.18 -24.09
N ILE A 664 7.83 -11.89 -23.86
CA ILE A 664 6.67 -11.08 -24.20
C ILE A 664 7.06 -9.95 -25.16
N LYS A 665 6.04 -9.40 -25.84
CA LYS A 665 6.12 -8.20 -26.64
C LYS A 665 5.10 -7.19 -26.14
N VAL A 666 5.47 -5.92 -26.06
CA VAL A 666 4.55 -4.82 -25.74
C VAL A 666 3.59 -4.62 -26.91
N ALA A 667 2.34 -5.02 -26.74
CA ALA A 667 1.35 -5.05 -27.82
C ALA A 667 0.48 -3.79 -27.85
N ARG A 668 0.00 -3.33 -26.70
CA ARG A 668 -0.89 -2.17 -26.61
C ARG A 668 -0.66 -1.42 -25.30
N VAL A 669 -0.76 -0.10 -25.39
CA VAL A 669 -0.66 0.83 -24.26
C VAL A 669 -1.92 1.68 -24.23
N ASN A 670 -2.57 1.78 -23.08
CA ASN A 670 -3.75 2.61 -22.88
C ASN A 670 -3.62 3.43 -21.59
N LEU A 671 -3.18 4.68 -21.73
CA LEU A 671 -2.98 5.61 -20.62
C LEU A 671 -4.27 5.93 -19.86
N GLU A 672 -5.39 6.12 -20.58
CA GLU A 672 -6.67 6.46 -19.95
C GLU A 672 -7.18 5.35 -19.01
N LYS A 673 -6.95 4.08 -19.39
CA LYS A 673 -7.32 2.92 -18.60
C LYS A 673 -6.18 2.43 -17.68
N LYS A 674 -5.00 3.02 -17.80
CA LYS A 674 -3.77 2.58 -17.11
C LYS A 674 -3.52 1.09 -17.36
N GLN A 675 -3.62 0.66 -18.64
CA GLN A 675 -3.52 -0.75 -19.05
C GLN A 675 -2.37 -0.93 -20.03
N LEU A 676 -1.61 -1.99 -19.78
CA LEU A 676 -0.51 -2.46 -20.59
C LEU A 676 -0.82 -3.90 -21.00
N ASP A 677 -0.99 -4.12 -22.30
CA ASP A 677 -1.25 -5.46 -22.85
C ASP A 677 0.01 -5.99 -23.55
N PHE A 678 0.34 -7.23 -23.22
CA PHE A 678 1.45 -7.98 -23.81
C PHE A 678 0.94 -9.08 -24.73
N THR A 679 1.81 -9.55 -25.61
CA THR A 679 1.62 -10.77 -26.40
C THR A 679 2.79 -11.72 -26.13
N ILE A 680 2.51 -13.00 -25.99
CA ILE A 680 3.54 -14.03 -25.81
C ILE A 680 4.21 -14.32 -27.15
N ILE A 681 5.55 -14.30 -27.18
CA ILE A 681 6.35 -14.66 -28.36
C ILE A 681 6.81 -16.11 -28.24
N SER A 682 7.35 -16.51 -27.08
CA SER A 682 7.78 -17.87 -26.83
C SER A 682 7.78 -18.17 -25.33
N ASN A 683 7.50 -19.44 -25.00
CA ASN A 683 7.71 -19.93 -23.65
C ASN A 683 9.19 -20.34 -23.55
N ASN A 684 10.01 -19.68 -22.72
CA ASN A 684 11.45 -19.96 -22.59
C ASN A 684 11.77 -21.39 -22.15
N GLY A 685 10.78 -22.15 -21.63
CA GLY A 685 10.88 -23.58 -21.37
C GLY A 685 11.12 -24.45 -22.62
N ASP A 686 10.81 -23.94 -23.82
CA ASP A 686 11.01 -24.67 -25.09
C ASP A 686 12.46 -24.59 -25.61
N LYS A 687 13.25 -23.60 -25.18
CA LYS A 687 14.67 -23.47 -25.59
C LYS A 687 15.59 -24.46 -24.88
N THR A 688 15.26 -24.89 -23.68
CA THR A 688 16.01 -25.94 -22.96
C THR A 688 15.79 -27.31 -23.56
N LYS A 689 14.59 -27.63 -24.06
CA LYS A 689 14.32 -28.89 -24.79
C LYS A 689 15.02 -28.95 -26.15
N LYS A 690 15.07 -27.81 -26.89
CA LYS A 690 15.78 -27.79 -28.18
C LYS A 690 17.31 -27.80 -28.05
N LYS A 691 17.88 -27.36 -26.93
CA LYS A 691 19.32 -27.50 -26.67
C LYS A 691 19.73 -28.93 -26.26
N THR A 692 18.90 -29.59 -25.45
CA THR A 692 19.12 -31.02 -25.11
C THR A 692 18.91 -31.91 -26.32
N GLU A 693 17.93 -31.68 -27.19
CA GLU A 693 17.77 -32.47 -28.43
C GLU A 693 18.86 -32.18 -29.48
N LYS A 694 19.53 -31.01 -29.48
CA LYS A 694 20.69 -30.75 -30.34
C LYS A 694 22.00 -31.26 -29.77
N GLU A 695 22.16 -31.43 -28.48
CA GLU A 695 23.34 -32.05 -27.86
C GLU A 695 23.26 -33.58 -27.89
N ASP A 696 22.09 -34.21 -27.83
CA ASP A 696 21.90 -35.62 -28.01
C ASP A 696 21.94 -36.07 -29.49
N GLY A 697 21.64 -35.17 -30.44
CA GLY A 697 21.73 -35.43 -31.87
C GLY A 697 23.14 -35.31 -32.50
N ALA A 698 24.12 -34.83 -31.72
CA ALA A 698 25.50 -34.62 -32.21
C ALA A 698 26.50 -35.74 -31.81
N LYS A 699 26.04 -36.83 -31.15
CA LYS A 699 26.90 -37.92 -30.71
C LYS A 699 26.83 -39.24 -31.51
N ASP A 700 26.03 -39.30 -32.57
CA ASP A 700 25.95 -40.45 -33.45
C ASP A 700 26.44 -40.11 -34.86
N GLY A 701 27.74 -40.16 -35.08
CA GLY A 701 28.30 -39.94 -36.40
C GLY A 701 29.81 -40.06 -36.53
N GLU A 702 30.47 -41.11 -35.98
CA GLU A 702 31.78 -41.53 -36.44
C GLU A 702 31.88 -43.06 -36.38
N LYS A 703 31.78 -43.70 -37.56
CA LYS A 703 32.21 -45.08 -37.79
C LYS A 703 33.65 -45.06 -38.24
N PRO A 704 34.58 -45.81 -37.62
CA PRO A 704 35.84 -46.17 -38.25
C PRO A 704 35.67 -47.46 -39.05
N LYS A 705 36.21 -47.42 -40.28
CA LYS A 705 36.35 -48.56 -41.19
C LYS A 705 37.44 -49.51 -40.72
N GLY A 706 37.08 -50.77 -40.71
CA GLY A 706 37.88 -51.87 -41.27
C GLY A 706 38.99 -52.51 -40.46
N SER A 707 38.83 -53.80 -40.10
CA SER A 707 39.70 -54.84 -40.61
C SER A 707 39.15 -56.27 -40.26
N LYS A 708 39.32 -57.19 -41.19
CA LYS A 708 38.93 -58.59 -41.22
C LYS A 708 39.73 -59.40 -40.23
N SER A 709 39.15 -60.40 -39.56
CA SER A 709 39.42 -61.81 -39.71
C SER A 709 38.94 -62.62 -38.53
N SER A 710 38.25 -63.65 -38.84
CA SER A 710 38.33 -65.09 -38.68
C SER A 710 37.83 -65.72 -37.38
N LYS A 711 36.87 -66.64 -37.65
CA LYS A 711 36.63 -67.97 -37.12
C LYS A 711 36.71 -68.28 -35.61
N GLY A 712 35.63 -68.84 -35.13
CA GLY A 712 35.76 -69.82 -34.06
C GLY A 712 34.46 -70.16 -33.28
N LYS A 713 33.70 -71.05 -33.81
CA LYS A 713 32.96 -72.16 -33.21
C LYS A 713 32.67 -72.27 -31.70
N ARG A 714 31.38 -72.49 -31.43
CA ARG A 714 30.73 -73.53 -30.63
C ARG A 714 30.61 -73.44 -29.09
N LYS A 715 29.32 -73.61 -28.71
CA LYS A 715 28.75 -74.44 -27.64
C LYS A 715 28.85 -73.92 -26.19
N ARG A 716 27.79 -73.70 -25.53
CA ARG A 716 26.61 -74.50 -25.09
C ARG A 716 25.47 -73.61 -24.64
#